data_01f7a82b5f2da1c38b88b1be69123777
#
_entry.id   01f7a82b5f2da1c38b88b1be69123777
#
_cell.length_a   1.000
_cell.length_b   1.000
_cell.length_c   1.000
_cell.angle_alpha   90.00
_cell.angle_beta   90.00
_cell.angle_gamma   90.00
#
_symmetry.space_group_name_H-M   'P 1'
#
loop_
_entity.id
_entity.type
_entity.pdbx_description
1 polymer ?
#
loop_
_entity_poly.entity_id
_entity_poly.type
_entity_poly.pdbx_seq_one_letter_code
_entity_poly.pdbx_strand_id
1 'polypeptide(L)'
;MKIYKYKGRLIPIYSAEEFPADDIASRARCVGRKVQQARRCIKDVCSFDIETTAYDNAGMESRAMFQWQFSYANNYIVFGRTFDELGLLFDKLQRVFPNKRLTICVQNLSYEFQFITQFLEDRYGSGDYLMFSSRSCVHMTFGALHFVDISIMHMLSLERLGIDYDLFYRKQSGDFDYDKRFNINDPLTDEEVGYCVQDVLVPVDWWQLIEETRGYNTYNMPITKTAFIRQPLRESMKRDYEIMPGVQYRDWIRKIQNSFEVFQMLEKQFQGGIVCMAAGYAGKELRGDIRCRDFTSSYPYVMTDPRYYYPVNRYQLYGDVSIDRPDLLADLLNNYCCLFKVTFFDLQLKKNRAAAFISNSRCEYSLNAIRHNGKVVKADLLVKYCNEVEYADICENYEFTDVIFNNFHVARRGLLPDRIREKIISLFRDKTQLKGIEGKELEYLLSKGDLNGIYGMMAMNPLRDSFTVDITEMCGVIKEMTPEEMKKKYEKTVKSRNNFLSFAWGCYVTTWARHNLLKAMNLITTIDPAAWIYSDTDSVYYFSTPEIESAFERWNKDLTSGSYSAINELTGQRSTLGEMTPDGSYQMFKGYGAKKYLLQKQDGSYKMTVAGVPKFNKNGENVNQWISDPDEFKPGKIFKGTDTGKLRPDYVYQPLQLRNVNGVETLTASYINLIPTDYMLNRSIYEDWLYT
;
A
#
# COMPACT_ATOMS: atom_id res chain seq x y z
N MET A 1 -18.43 37.85 -12.32
CA MET A 1 -18.87 36.57 -11.68
C MET A 1 -19.53 35.67 -12.73
N LYS A 2 -18.92 34.50 -13.06
CA LYS A 2 -19.53 33.44 -13.85
C LYS A 2 -20.27 32.47 -12.90
N ILE A 3 -21.24 31.72 -13.40
CA ILE A 3 -21.96 30.70 -12.64
C ILE A 3 -21.78 29.36 -13.35
N TYR A 4 -21.22 28.39 -12.64
CA TYR A 4 -21.16 27.01 -13.07
C TYR A 4 -22.45 26.28 -12.69
N LYS A 5 -23.04 25.55 -13.63
CA LYS A 5 -24.29 24.80 -13.42
C LYS A 5 -24.01 23.30 -13.51
N TYR A 6 -24.34 22.57 -12.44
CA TYR A 6 -24.19 21.12 -12.41
C TYR A 6 -25.40 20.49 -11.72
N LYS A 7 -26.13 19.62 -12.43
CA LYS A 7 -27.32 18.89 -11.90
C LYS A 7 -28.26 19.76 -11.05
N GLY A 8 -28.56 20.96 -11.54
CA GLY A 8 -29.45 21.91 -10.84
C GLY A 8 -28.80 22.78 -9.77
N ARG A 9 -27.54 22.52 -9.37
CA ARG A 9 -26.77 23.42 -8.51
C ARG A 9 -26.16 24.57 -9.30
N LEU A 10 -26.13 25.74 -8.68
CA LEU A 10 -25.53 26.94 -9.21
C LEU A 10 -24.34 27.31 -8.31
N ILE A 11 -23.13 27.28 -8.84
CA ILE A 11 -21.90 27.57 -8.09
C ILE A 11 -21.25 28.82 -8.71
N PRO A 12 -21.05 29.89 -7.95
CA PRO A 12 -20.40 31.10 -8.45
C PRO A 12 -18.91 30.88 -8.63
N ILE A 13 -18.36 31.38 -9.74
CA ILE A 13 -16.93 31.44 -10.02
C ILE A 13 -16.46 32.90 -9.86
N TYR A 14 -15.48 33.09 -9.02
CA TYR A 14 -14.87 34.37 -8.67
C TYR A 14 -13.46 34.48 -9.23
N SER A 15 -12.99 35.70 -9.42
CA SER A 15 -11.55 36.00 -9.42
C SER A 15 -11.03 36.01 -7.98
N ALA A 16 -9.71 35.95 -7.81
CA ALA A 16 -9.09 36.09 -6.49
C ALA A 16 -9.44 37.44 -5.81
N GLU A 17 -9.59 38.50 -6.60
CA GLU A 17 -9.96 39.83 -6.10
C GLU A 17 -11.39 39.88 -5.58
N GLU A 18 -12.34 39.29 -6.30
CA GLU A 18 -13.78 39.28 -5.96
C GLU A 18 -14.11 38.28 -4.85
N PHE A 19 -13.23 37.34 -4.50
CA PHE A 19 -13.52 36.27 -3.53
C PHE A 19 -13.91 36.83 -2.16
N PRO A 20 -15.10 36.48 -1.64
CA PRO A 20 -15.69 37.09 -0.45
C PRO A 20 -15.15 36.49 0.86
N ALA A 21 -13.83 36.55 1.09
CA ALA A 21 -13.16 35.89 2.22
C ALA A 21 -13.67 36.34 3.59
N ASP A 22 -13.97 37.65 3.77
CA ASP A 22 -14.44 38.17 5.05
C ASP A 22 -15.86 37.67 5.39
N ASP A 23 -16.76 37.60 4.40
CA ASP A 23 -18.11 37.07 4.59
C ASP A 23 -18.06 35.57 4.92
N ILE A 24 -17.24 34.79 4.22
CA ILE A 24 -17.00 33.39 4.51
C ILE A 24 -16.46 33.19 5.93
N ALA A 25 -15.48 33.97 6.33
CA ALA A 25 -14.88 33.88 7.67
C ALA A 25 -15.86 34.20 8.79
N SER A 26 -16.81 35.12 8.57
CA SER A 26 -17.83 35.47 9.52
C SER A 26 -18.78 34.32 9.86
N ARG A 27 -18.98 33.39 8.93
CA ARG A 27 -19.86 32.21 9.05
C ARG A 27 -19.10 30.92 9.36
N ALA A 28 -17.76 30.92 9.20
CA ALA A 28 -16.92 29.73 9.35
C ALA A 28 -16.95 29.20 10.80
N ARG A 29 -17.15 27.89 10.93
CA ARG A 29 -17.13 27.17 12.20
C ARG A 29 -15.77 26.49 12.39
N CYS A 30 -15.36 26.34 13.66
CA CYS A 30 -14.13 25.64 14.01
C CYS A 30 -14.44 24.32 14.72
N VAL A 31 -13.62 23.32 14.45
CA VAL A 31 -13.59 22.02 15.11
C VAL A 31 -12.24 21.82 15.80
N GLY A 32 -12.14 20.87 16.76
CA GLY A 32 -10.90 20.54 17.47
C GLY A 32 -11.06 20.48 18.99
N ARG A 33 -10.00 20.12 19.72
CA ARG A 33 -10.04 20.04 21.19
C ARG A 33 -10.08 21.44 21.81
N LYS A 34 -10.90 21.59 22.85
CA LYS A 34 -11.02 22.83 23.64
C LYS A 34 -9.79 23.12 24.51
N VAL A 35 -8.89 22.19 24.73
CA VAL A 35 -7.82 22.27 25.72
C VAL A 35 -6.48 22.40 25.01
N GLN A 36 -5.70 23.41 25.45
CA GLN A 36 -4.34 23.75 25.04
C GLN A 36 -4.20 24.19 23.58
N GLN A 37 -3.93 25.48 23.37
CA GLN A 37 -3.28 26.15 22.20
C GLN A 37 -3.15 25.39 20.85
N ALA A 38 -3.80 24.22 20.70
CA ALA A 38 -3.88 23.50 19.45
C ALA A 38 -4.66 24.36 18.45
N ARG A 39 -4.05 24.63 17.31
CA ARG A 39 -4.66 25.31 16.16
C ARG A 39 -6.05 24.76 15.94
N ARG A 40 -7.08 25.59 16.02
CA ARG A 40 -8.45 25.19 15.68
C ARG A 40 -8.50 24.98 14.18
N CYS A 41 -9.11 23.88 13.74
CA CYS A 41 -9.34 23.62 12.33
C CYS A 41 -10.65 24.27 11.90
N ILE A 42 -10.67 24.90 10.74
CA ILE A 42 -11.91 25.30 10.09
C ILE A 42 -12.68 24.02 9.74
N LYS A 43 -14.00 24.01 9.97
CA LYS A 43 -14.84 22.85 9.67
C LYS A 43 -14.95 22.60 8.18
N ASP A 44 -15.09 23.69 7.41
CA ASP A 44 -15.20 23.61 5.96
C ASP A 44 -13.87 23.12 5.36
N VAL A 45 -13.97 22.32 4.33
CA VAL A 45 -12.84 21.80 3.57
C VAL A 45 -12.80 22.48 2.20
N CYS A 46 -11.60 22.73 1.74
CA CYS A 46 -11.32 23.29 0.41
C CYS A 46 -10.67 22.26 -0.48
N SER A 47 -10.58 22.56 -1.77
CA SER A 47 -9.75 21.82 -2.72
C SER A 47 -9.00 22.79 -3.61
N PHE A 48 -7.86 22.33 -4.11
CA PHE A 48 -6.98 23.06 -5.01
C PHE A 48 -6.43 22.12 -6.08
N ASP A 49 -6.30 22.65 -7.31
CA ASP A 49 -5.75 21.92 -8.42
C ASP A 49 -5.16 22.90 -9.45
N ILE A 50 -4.23 22.45 -10.30
CA ILE A 50 -3.58 23.26 -11.34
C ILE A 50 -3.64 22.57 -12.70
N GLU A 51 -3.69 23.38 -13.74
CA GLU A 51 -3.50 22.92 -15.12
C GLU A 51 -2.18 23.46 -15.68
N THR A 52 -1.47 22.59 -16.40
CA THR A 52 -0.16 22.93 -16.98
C THR A 52 -0.14 22.71 -18.48
N THR A 53 0.60 23.55 -19.17
CA THR A 53 0.85 23.44 -20.61
C THR A 53 2.33 23.22 -20.90
N ALA A 54 2.61 22.49 -21.98
CA ALA A 54 3.97 22.37 -22.50
C ALA A 54 4.42 23.67 -23.17
N TYR A 55 5.67 24.07 -22.96
CA TYR A 55 6.30 25.13 -23.68
C TYR A 55 7.76 24.82 -23.99
N ASP A 56 8.31 25.42 -25.07
CA ASP A 56 9.70 25.22 -25.42
C ASP A 56 10.59 26.19 -24.62
N ASN A 57 11.55 25.64 -23.90
CA ASN A 57 12.55 26.38 -23.17
C ASN A 57 13.93 26.07 -23.72
N ALA A 58 14.35 26.82 -24.74
CA ALA A 58 15.66 26.69 -25.41
C ALA A 58 15.92 25.24 -25.90
N GLY A 59 14.94 24.63 -26.56
CA GLY A 59 15.02 23.28 -27.11
C GLY A 59 14.68 22.17 -26.08
N MET A 60 14.30 22.55 -24.88
CA MET A 60 13.79 21.62 -23.86
C MET A 60 12.31 21.91 -23.63
N GLU A 61 11.49 20.89 -23.76
CA GLU A 61 10.08 20.99 -23.41
C GLU A 61 9.94 21.10 -21.88
N SER A 62 9.29 22.14 -21.43
CA SER A 62 9.04 22.44 -20.01
C SER A 62 7.54 22.56 -19.77
N ARG A 63 7.12 22.59 -18.51
CA ARG A 63 5.72 22.80 -18.12
C ARG A 63 5.56 24.14 -17.43
N ALA A 64 4.50 24.85 -17.81
CA ALA A 64 4.08 26.09 -17.17
C ALA A 64 2.66 25.94 -16.65
N MET A 65 2.44 26.37 -15.42
CA MET A 65 1.08 26.49 -14.90
C MET A 65 0.38 27.61 -15.69
N PHE A 66 -0.71 27.29 -16.36
CA PHE A 66 -1.50 28.28 -17.12
C PHE A 66 -2.86 28.56 -16.48
N GLN A 67 -3.27 27.72 -15.54
CA GLN A 67 -4.54 27.82 -14.82
C GLN A 67 -4.39 27.21 -13.44
N TRP A 68 -5.03 27.78 -12.45
CA TRP A 68 -5.28 27.17 -11.16
C TRP A 68 -6.73 27.39 -10.75
N GLN A 69 -7.26 26.44 -10.00
CA GLN A 69 -8.61 26.46 -9.48
C GLN A 69 -8.64 26.10 -8.00
N PHE A 70 -9.56 26.72 -7.30
CA PHE A 70 -9.76 26.53 -5.86
C PHE A 70 -11.26 26.42 -5.56
N SER A 71 -11.66 25.46 -4.72
CA SER A 71 -13.02 25.33 -4.23
C SER A 71 -13.07 25.55 -2.72
N TYR A 72 -13.98 26.39 -2.24
CA TYR A 72 -14.32 26.50 -0.82
C TYR A 72 -15.65 25.80 -0.56
N ALA A 73 -15.61 24.64 0.12
CA ALA A 73 -16.77 23.86 0.56
C ALA A 73 -17.79 23.54 -0.56
N ASN A 74 -17.37 23.49 -1.83
CA ASN A 74 -18.25 23.34 -3.03
C ASN A 74 -19.32 24.42 -3.18
N ASN A 75 -19.16 25.56 -2.51
CA ASN A 75 -20.08 26.71 -2.60
C ASN A 75 -19.49 27.90 -3.38
N TYR A 76 -18.17 27.98 -3.44
CA TYR A 76 -17.43 29.07 -4.08
C TYR A 76 -16.25 28.49 -4.86
N ILE A 77 -16.16 28.82 -6.13
CA ILE A 77 -15.00 28.48 -6.96
C ILE A 77 -14.20 29.75 -7.23
N VAL A 78 -12.90 29.65 -7.18
CA VAL A 78 -11.98 30.73 -7.59
C VAL A 78 -11.09 30.21 -8.70
N PHE A 79 -10.97 30.98 -9.78
CA PHE A 79 -10.08 30.74 -10.89
C PHE A 79 -9.04 31.86 -10.99
N GLY A 80 -7.83 31.48 -11.35
CA GLY A 80 -6.78 32.43 -11.69
C GLY A 80 -5.75 31.83 -12.63
N ARG A 81 -4.95 32.70 -13.20
CA ARG A 81 -3.96 32.39 -14.23
C ARG A 81 -2.53 32.61 -13.74
N THR A 82 -2.35 33.48 -12.74
CA THR A 82 -1.04 33.95 -12.31
C THR A 82 -0.78 33.63 -10.86
N PHE A 83 0.50 33.65 -10.48
CA PHE A 83 0.90 33.52 -9.08
C PHE A 83 0.53 34.72 -8.22
N ASP A 84 0.45 35.91 -8.83
CA ASP A 84 -0.02 37.11 -8.10
C ASP A 84 -1.48 36.94 -7.67
N GLU A 85 -2.34 36.46 -8.54
CA GLU A 85 -3.73 36.15 -8.22
C GLU A 85 -3.83 35.04 -7.16
N LEU A 86 -3.01 33.98 -7.29
CA LEU A 86 -2.94 32.90 -6.29
C LEU A 86 -2.47 33.43 -4.92
N GLY A 87 -1.44 34.27 -4.92
CA GLY A 87 -0.96 34.95 -3.72
C GLY A 87 -2.00 35.84 -3.08
N LEU A 88 -2.76 36.59 -3.86
CA LEU A 88 -3.86 37.41 -3.38
C LEU A 88 -4.95 36.56 -2.69
N LEU A 89 -5.34 35.42 -3.28
CA LEU A 89 -6.29 34.50 -2.66
C LEU A 89 -5.75 33.97 -1.34
N PHE A 90 -4.52 33.47 -1.32
CA PHE A 90 -3.93 32.87 -0.14
C PHE A 90 -3.67 33.90 0.98
N ASP A 91 -3.29 35.13 0.64
CA ASP A 91 -3.17 36.23 1.62
C ASP A 91 -4.52 36.56 2.27
N LYS A 92 -5.60 36.61 1.48
CA LYS A 92 -6.95 36.79 2.01
C LYS A 92 -7.29 35.68 3.02
N LEU A 93 -7.04 34.41 2.66
CA LEU A 93 -7.31 33.27 3.54
C LEU A 93 -6.43 33.29 4.80
N GLN A 94 -5.14 33.61 4.70
CA GLN A 94 -4.25 33.78 5.85
C GLN A 94 -4.73 34.88 6.79
N ARG A 95 -5.15 36.02 6.22
CA ARG A 95 -5.64 37.18 7.00
C ARG A 95 -6.93 36.85 7.77
N VAL A 96 -7.89 36.17 7.12
CA VAL A 96 -9.20 35.91 7.74
C VAL A 96 -9.19 34.70 8.68
N PHE A 97 -8.23 33.81 8.57
CA PHE A 97 -8.08 32.64 9.42
C PHE A 97 -6.77 32.61 10.24
N PRO A 98 -6.41 33.68 10.96
CA PRO A 98 -5.16 33.74 11.71
C PRO A 98 -5.14 32.63 12.78
N ASN A 99 -4.02 31.92 12.90
CA ASN A 99 -3.83 30.82 13.88
C ASN A 99 -4.87 29.68 13.81
N LYS A 100 -5.54 29.53 12.68
CA LYS A 100 -6.43 28.40 12.38
C LYS A 100 -5.83 27.56 11.25
N ARG A 101 -6.30 26.35 11.09
CA ARG A 101 -5.92 25.45 10.01
C ARG A 101 -7.10 25.31 9.05
N LEU A 102 -6.92 25.74 7.80
CA LEU A 102 -7.83 25.52 6.70
C LEU A 102 -7.32 24.32 5.90
N THR A 103 -8.10 23.26 5.84
CA THR A 103 -7.71 22.04 5.08
C THR A 103 -8.05 22.22 3.61
N ILE A 104 -7.05 21.99 2.76
CA ILE A 104 -7.13 22.09 1.30
C ILE A 104 -6.79 20.71 0.74
N CYS A 105 -7.77 20.02 0.20
CA CYS A 105 -7.61 18.73 -0.46
C CYS A 105 -6.94 18.91 -1.82
N VAL A 106 -5.99 18.06 -2.14
CA VAL A 106 -5.34 18.00 -3.43
C VAL A 106 -5.31 16.54 -3.89
N GLN A 107 -5.65 16.29 -5.14
CA GLN A 107 -5.51 14.98 -5.74
C GLN A 107 -4.11 14.82 -6.31
N ASN A 108 -3.25 14.02 -5.64
CA ASN A 108 -1.84 13.85 -5.99
C ASN A 108 -1.00 15.12 -5.74
N LEU A 109 -1.04 15.61 -4.50
CA LEU A 109 -0.30 16.81 -4.05
C LEU A 109 1.17 16.83 -4.50
N SER A 110 1.77 15.69 -4.76
CA SER A 110 3.16 15.59 -5.24
C SER A 110 3.39 16.29 -6.58
N TYR A 111 2.34 16.52 -7.35
CA TYR A 111 2.39 17.29 -8.59
C TYR A 111 2.38 18.79 -8.29
N GLU A 112 1.35 19.27 -7.59
CA GLU A 112 1.20 20.69 -7.23
C GLU A 112 2.35 21.17 -6.35
N PHE A 113 2.88 20.30 -5.49
CA PHE A 113 4.04 20.55 -4.65
C PHE A 113 5.20 21.16 -5.44
N GLN A 114 5.46 20.67 -6.64
CA GLN A 114 6.58 21.13 -7.46
C GLN A 114 6.36 22.54 -8.03
N PHE A 115 5.12 22.98 -8.22
CA PHE A 115 4.79 24.27 -8.78
C PHE A 115 4.63 25.36 -7.73
N ILE A 116 4.02 25.04 -6.58
CA ILE A 116 3.61 26.07 -5.63
C ILE A 116 4.49 26.17 -4.39
N THR A 117 5.32 25.16 -4.07
CA THR A 117 6.02 25.13 -2.79
C THR A 117 7.02 26.26 -2.64
N GLN A 118 7.88 26.49 -3.67
CA GLN A 118 8.85 27.59 -3.61
C GLN A 118 8.17 28.95 -3.47
N PHE A 119 7.10 29.18 -4.23
CA PHE A 119 6.29 30.39 -4.12
C PHE A 119 5.72 30.60 -2.70
N LEU A 120 5.26 29.50 -2.06
CA LEU A 120 4.73 29.56 -0.70
C LEU A 120 5.83 29.77 0.35
N GLU A 121 7.01 29.17 0.16
CA GLU A 121 8.19 29.40 1.02
C GLU A 121 8.67 30.87 0.94
N ASP A 122 8.77 31.40 -0.27
CA ASP A 122 9.21 32.81 -0.47
C ASP A 122 8.23 33.79 0.16
N ARG A 123 6.92 33.46 0.13
CA ARG A 123 5.86 34.35 0.64
C ARG A 123 5.58 34.21 2.12
N TYR A 124 5.62 33.01 2.67
CA TYR A 124 5.18 32.70 4.03
C TYR A 124 6.28 32.11 4.93
N GLY A 125 7.48 31.94 4.41
CA GLY A 125 8.58 31.28 5.10
C GLY A 125 8.47 29.76 5.07
N SER A 126 9.38 29.09 5.77
CA SER A 126 9.51 27.64 5.75
C SER A 126 8.25 26.90 6.18
N GLY A 127 7.81 25.97 5.37
CA GLY A 127 6.64 25.12 5.58
C GLY A 127 6.89 23.96 6.55
N ASP A 128 5.80 23.32 6.98
CA ASP A 128 5.82 22.04 7.69
C ASP A 128 5.39 20.93 6.71
N TYR A 129 6.24 19.93 6.51
CA TYR A 129 6.06 18.91 5.48
C TYR A 129 6.05 17.49 6.04
N LEU A 130 5.22 16.63 5.44
CA LEU A 130 5.30 15.18 5.60
C LEU A 130 5.50 14.53 4.24
N MET A 131 6.66 13.90 4.05
CA MET A 131 6.99 13.15 2.84
C MET A 131 6.99 11.66 3.13
N PHE A 132 6.52 10.83 2.18
CA PHE A 132 6.64 9.36 2.24
C PHE A 132 7.82 8.83 1.44
N SER A 133 8.25 9.56 0.45
CA SER A 133 9.45 9.32 -0.35
C SER A 133 9.98 10.66 -0.86
N SER A 134 11.09 10.64 -1.56
CA SER A 134 11.67 11.86 -2.15
C SER A 134 10.71 12.66 -3.03
N ARG A 135 9.67 12.03 -3.57
CA ARG A 135 8.71 12.64 -4.48
C ARG A 135 7.24 12.46 -4.07
N SER A 136 6.98 12.03 -2.84
CA SER A 136 5.61 11.82 -2.36
C SER A 136 5.32 12.71 -1.17
N CYS A 137 4.73 13.87 -1.42
CA CYS A 137 4.26 14.80 -0.41
C CYS A 137 2.87 14.38 0.09
N VAL A 138 2.75 14.11 1.38
CA VAL A 138 1.48 13.73 2.03
C VAL A 138 0.70 14.95 2.48
N HIS A 139 1.39 15.90 3.07
CA HIS A 139 0.86 17.22 3.40
C HIS A 139 1.96 18.26 3.46
N MET A 140 1.57 19.52 3.23
CA MET A 140 2.38 20.69 3.51
C MET A 140 1.53 21.77 4.17
N THR A 141 2.14 22.58 5.04
CA THR A 141 1.43 23.58 5.82
C THR A 141 2.19 24.90 5.85
N PHE A 142 1.52 25.97 5.46
CA PHE A 142 2.02 27.36 5.50
C PHE A 142 1.01 28.22 6.25
N GLY A 143 1.32 28.59 7.48
CA GLY A 143 0.39 29.36 8.31
C GLY A 143 -0.97 28.68 8.47
N ALA A 144 -2.03 29.30 7.94
CA ALA A 144 -3.38 28.74 7.95
C ALA A 144 -3.61 27.65 6.87
N LEU A 145 -2.87 27.69 5.79
CA LEU A 145 -3.06 26.81 4.62
C LEU A 145 -2.48 25.43 4.91
N HIS A 146 -3.31 24.39 4.89
CA HIS A 146 -2.91 23.02 5.12
C HIS A 146 -3.35 22.13 3.95
N PHE A 147 -2.43 21.90 3.04
CA PHE A 147 -2.63 21.05 1.86
C PHE A 147 -2.47 19.59 2.24
N VAL A 148 -3.38 18.73 1.79
CA VAL A 148 -3.39 17.29 2.09
C VAL A 148 -3.63 16.50 0.82
N ASP A 149 -2.78 15.53 0.55
CA ASP A 149 -2.96 14.58 -0.54
C ASP A 149 -4.05 13.56 -0.22
N ILE A 150 -5.20 13.68 -0.89
CA ILE A 150 -6.29 12.72 -0.70
C ILE A 150 -6.08 11.43 -1.50
N SER A 151 -5.25 11.42 -2.53
CA SER A 151 -4.96 10.21 -3.30
C SER A 151 -4.38 9.10 -2.44
N ILE A 152 -3.58 9.44 -1.42
CA ILE A 152 -2.99 8.52 -0.44
C ILE A 152 -4.06 7.92 0.50
N MET A 153 -5.18 8.61 0.67
CA MET A 153 -6.27 8.20 1.56
C MET A 153 -7.16 7.12 0.92
N HIS A 154 -7.45 7.24 -0.37
CA HIS A 154 -8.36 6.32 -1.09
C HIS A 154 -7.66 5.45 -2.14
N MET A 155 -6.52 5.86 -2.70
CA MET A 155 -5.74 5.10 -3.70
C MET A 155 -6.47 4.90 -5.04
N LEU A 156 -7.26 5.88 -5.48
CA LEU A 156 -8.05 5.87 -6.71
C LEU A 156 -7.74 7.08 -7.58
N SER A 157 -8.04 7.02 -8.87
CA SER A 157 -8.16 8.23 -9.71
C SER A 157 -9.44 9.00 -9.35
N LEU A 158 -9.50 10.31 -9.68
CA LEU A 158 -10.70 11.12 -9.44
C LEU A 158 -11.96 10.55 -10.13
N GLU A 159 -11.81 10.03 -11.34
CA GLU A 159 -12.89 9.37 -12.07
C GLU A 159 -13.43 8.17 -11.28
N ARG A 160 -12.53 7.25 -10.88
CA ARG A 160 -12.90 6.07 -10.08
C ARG A 160 -13.46 6.46 -8.72
N LEU A 161 -12.93 7.52 -8.11
CA LEU A 161 -13.43 8.05 -6.85
C LEU A 161 -14.89 8.46 -6.96
N GLY A 162 -15.23 9.23 -8.00
CA GLY A 162 -16.61 9.63 -8.27
C GLY A 162 -17.55 8.45 -8.49
N ILE A 163 -17.11 7.44 -9.26
CA ILE A 163 -17.90 6.25 -9.57
C ILE A 163 -18.07 5.34 -8.34
N ASP A 164 -16.93 4.93 -7.75
CA ASP A 164 -16.90 3.91 -6.70
C ASP A 164 -17.56 4.36 -5.39
N TYR A 165 -17.55 5.68 -5.11
CA TYR A 165 -18.20 6.27 -3.93
C TYR A 165 -19.57 6.88 -4.23
N ASP A 166 -20.06 6.76 -5.47
CA ASP A 166 -21.32 7.34 -5.94
C ASP A 166 -21.48 8.83 -5.59
N LEU A 167 -20.41 9.62 -5.83
CA LEU A 167 -20.40 11.03 -5.49
C LEU A 167 -21.39 11.83 -6.34
N PHE A 168 -21.89 12.93 -5.80
CA PHE A 168 -22.75 13.84 -6.54
C PHE A 168 -22.02 14.50 -7.71
N TYR A 169 -20.80 14.98 -7.46
CA TYR A 169 -19.90 15.48 -8.50
C TYR A 169 -19.06 14.34 -9.05
N ARG A 170 -18.82 14.35 -10.37
CA ARG A 170 -18.00 13.35 -11.04
C ARG A 170 -17.07 14.02 -12.00
N LYS A 171 -15.87 13.44 -12.16
CA LYS A 171 -14.93 13.92 -13.18
C LYS A 171 -15.60 13.82 -14.55
N GLN A 172 -15.46 14.86 -15.37
CA GLN A 172 -15.95 14.86 -16.74
C GLN A 172 -15.12 13.85 -17.54
N SER A 173 -15.83 12.93 -18.20
CA SER A 173 -15.23 12.07 -19.22
C SER A 173 -15.14 12.87 -20.51
N GLY A 174 -13.94 13.25 -20.90
CA GLY A 174 -13.65 14.01 -22.12
C GLY A 174 -12.21 14.42 -22.08
N ASP A 175 -11.56 14.41 -23.22
CA ASP A 175 -10.15 14.71 -23.30
C ASP A 175 -9.95 16.22 -23.13
N PHE A 176 -9.47 16.62 -21.96
CA PHE A 176 -8.70 17.84 -21.89
C PHE A 176 -7.48 17.61 -22.80
N ASP A 177 -7.38 18.38 -23.88
CA ASP A 177 -6.30 18.22 -24.85
C ASP A 177 -4.98 18.70 -24.22
N TYR A 178 -4.30 17.80 -23.53
CA TYR A 178 -3.00 18.08 -22.90
C TYR A 178 -1.88 18.35 -23.91
N ASP A 179 -2.08 18.04 -25.19
CA ASP A 179 -1.15 18.36 -26.28
C ASP A 179 -1.40 19.76 -26.84
N LYS A 180 -2.55 20.38 -26.56
CA LYS A 180 -2.82 21.76 -26.85
C LYS A 180 -1.88 22.67 -26.06
N ARG A 181 -1.09 23.45 -26.75
CA ARG A 181 -0.27 24.48 -26.13
C ARG A 181 -1.15 25.70 -25.83
N PHE A 182 -1.53 25.80 -24.56
CA PHE A 182 -2.27 26.97 -24.12
C PHE A 182 -1.35 28.19 -24.00
N ASN A 183 -1.76 29.29 -24.57
CA ASN A 183 -1.25 30.58 -24.18
C ASN A 183 -1.92 30.96 -22.85
N ILE A 184 -1.16 31.48 -21.89
CA ILE A 184 -1.67 31.85 -20.57
C ILE A 184 -2.80 32.90 -20.64
N ASN A 185 -2.89 33.64 -21.73
CA ASN A 185 -3.94 34.63 -21.97
C ASN A 185 -5.15 34.06 -22.77
N ASP A 186 -5.07 32.82 -23.27
CA ASP A 186 -6.18 32.25 -24.05
C ASP A 186 -7.37 31.98 -23.14
N PRO A 187 -8.60 32.35 -23.50
CA PRO A 187 -9.77 32.02 -22.71
C PRO A 187 -10.03 30.53 -22.75
N LEU A 188 -10.45 29.97 -21.59
CA LEU A 188 -10.93 28.60 -21.54
C LEU A 188 -12.33 28.51 -22.16
N THR A 189 -12.60 27.44 -22.90
CA THR A 189 -13.93 27.05 -23.32
C THR A 189 -14.80 26.66 -22.13
N ASP A 190 -16.12 26.62 -22.29
CA ASP A 190 -17.01 26.19 -21.23
C ASP A 190 -16.79 24.72 -20.82
N GLU A 191 -16.34 23.86 -21.73
CA GLU A 191 -15.94 22.47 -21.45
C GLU A 191 -14.68 22.41 -20.60
N GLU A 192 -13.64 23.17 -20.96
CA GLU A 192 -12.40 23.27 -20.19
C GLU A 192 -12.65 23.86 -18.80
N VAL A 193 -13.52 24.87 -18.68
CA VAL A 193 -13.97 25.38 -17.37
C VAL A 193 -14.69 24.29 -16.58
N GLY A 194 -15.58 23.54 -17.23
CA GLY A 194 -16.29 22.43 -16.61
C GLY A 194 -15.34 21.37 -16.06
N TYR A 195 -14.32 21.02 -16.82
CA TYR A 195 -13.27 20.09 -16.43
C TYR A 195 -12.54 20.57 -15.17
N CYS A 196 -11.96 21.77 -15.18
CA CYS A 196 -11.25 22.36 -14.06
C CYS A 196 -12.11 22.48 -12.79
N VAL A 197 -13.39 22.85 -12.94
CA VAL A 197 -14.31 22.97 -11.81
C VAL A 197 -14.56 21.60 -11.17
N GLN A 198 -14.74 20.55 -11.97
CA GLN A 198 -15.04 19.22 -11.42
C GLN A 198 -13.84 18.62 -10.70
N ASP A 199 -12.61 18.92 -11.11
CA ASP A 199 -11.39 18.44 -10.47
C ASP A 199 -11.21 18.99 -9.03
N VAL A 200 -11.83 20.13 -8.70
CA VAL A 200 -11.86 20.66 -7.32
C VAL A 200 -13.18 20.40 -6.57
N LEU A 201 -14.27 20.03 -7.26
CA LEU A 201 -15.52 19.68 -6.58
C LEU A 201 -15.53 18.24 -6.04
N VAL A 202 -15.00 17.29 -6.80
CA VAL A 202 -14.96 15.86 -6.44
C VAL A 202 -14.19 15.61 -5.13
N PRO A 203 -13.00 16.18 -4.88
CA PRO A 203 -12.27 16.01 -3.63
C PRO A 203 -13.04 16.46 -2.40
N VAL A 204 -13.71 17.61 -2.48
CA VAL A 204 -14.52 18.14 -1.37
C VAL A 204 -15.74 17.27 -1.10
N ASP A 205 -16.42 16.81 -2.16
CA ASP A 205 -17.60 15.94 -2.06
C ASP A 205 -17.23 14.60 -1.39
N TRP A 206 -16.12 13.98 -1.81
CA TRP A 206 -15.61 12.77 -1.17
C TRP A 206 -15.26 12.99 0.30
N TRP A 207 -14.58 14.10 0.62
CA TRP A 207 -14.21 14.40 2.01
C TRP A 207 -15.46 14.55 2.89
N GLN A 208 -16.48 15.27 2.42
CA GLN A 208 -17.76 15.44 3.13
C GLN A 208 -18.48 14.10 3.34
N LEU A 209 -18.51 13.24 2.33
CA LEU A 209 -19.06 11.89 2.44
C LEU A 209 -18.36 11.06 3.52
N ILE A 210 -17.02 11.12 3.58
CA ILE A 210 -16.25 10.42 4.61
C ILE A 210 -16.47 11.01 6.01
N GLU A 211 -16.62 12.34 6.12
CA GLU A 211 -17.01 12.98 7.39
C GLU A 211 -18.36 12.45 7.89
N GLU A 212 -19.35 12.39 7.03
CA GLU A 212 -20.71 11.93 7.35
C GLU A 212 -20.75 10.43 7.67
N THR A 213 -20.16 9.60 6.83
CA THR A 213 -20.26 8.15 6.95
C THR A 213 -19.40 7.57 8.07
N ARG A 214 -18.25 8.20 8.39
CA ARG A 214 -17.29 7.69 9.38
C ARG A 214 -17.15 8.57 10.64
N GLY A 215 -17.86 9.69 10.72
CA GLY A 215 -17.89 10.57 11.88
C GLY A 215 -16.59 11.35 12.12
N TYR A 216 -15.84 11.63 11.05
CA TYR A 216 -14.64 12.47 11.11
C TYR A 216 -14.95 13.95 10.91
N ASN A 217 -13.93 14.77 11.02
CA ASN A 217 -13.94 16.19 10.66
C ASN A 217 -12.50 16.63 10.32
N THR A 218 -12.31 17.84 9.86
CA THR A 218 -11.00 18.38 9.43
C THR A 218 -9.91 18.33 10.50
N TYR A 219 -10.25 18.17 11.80
CA TYR A 219 -9.29 18.05 12.89
C TYR A 219 -8.75 16.62 13.03
N ASN A 220 -9.59 15.58 12.86
CA ASN A 220 -9.28 14.20 13.17
C ASN A 220 -9.35 13.26 11.95
N MET A 221 -9.53 13.78 10.75
CA MET A 221 -9.52 12.99 9.52
C MET A 221 -8.19 12.24 9.39
N PRO A 222 -8.22 10.93 9.22
CA PRO A 222 -7.00 10.15 8.93
C PRO A 222 -6.43 10.52 7.56
N ILE A 223 -5.12 10.77 7.49
CA ILE A 223 -4.45 11.17 6.23
C ILE A 223 -3.83 10.01 5.45
N THR A 224 -4.10 8.76 5.84
CA THR A 224 -3.66 7.57 5.10
C THR A 224 -4.69 6.46 5.21
N LYS A 225 -4.78 5.60 4.21
CA LYS A 225 -5.74 4.49 4.16
C LYS A 225 -5.70 3.60 5.42
N THR A 226 -4.52 3.24 5.88
CA THR A 226 -4.38 2.41 7.10
C THR A 226 -4.77 3.13 8.38
N ALA A 227 -4.72 4.46 8.39
CA ALA A 227 -5.09 5.24 9.57
C ALA A 227 -6.60 5.24 9.83
N PHE A 228 -7.43 5.03 8.80
CA PHE A 228 -8.88 4.86 8.94
C PHE A 228 -9.26 3.64 9.77
N ILE A 229 -8.43 2.59 9.75
CA ILE A 229 -8.64 1.38 10.56
C ILE A 229 -7.97 1.53 11.92
N ARG A 230 -6.71 2.00 11.91
CA ARG A 230 -5.87 2.08 13.11
C ARG A 230 -6.42 3.04 14.16
N GLN A 231 -6.94 4.17 13.75
CA GLN A 231 -7.38 5.21 14.69
C GLN A 231 -8.63 4.78 15.49
N PRO A 232 -9.73 4.31 14.88
CA PRO A 232 -10.88 3.83 15.64
C PRO A 232 -10.54 2.61 16.52
N LEU A 233 -9.71 1.69 16.01
CA LEU A 233 -9.30 0.51 16.77
C LEU A 233 -8.49 0.89 18.01
N ARG A 234 -7.56 1.83 17.87
CA ARG A 234 -6.80 2.37 19.01
C ARG A 234 -7.71 2.97 20.07
N GLU A 235 -8.68 3.78 19.67
CA GLU A 235 -9.60 4.43 20.63
C GLU A 235 -10.53 3.40 21.30
N SER A 236 -10.93 2.34 20.58
CA SER A 236 -11.68 1.24 21.16
C SER A 236 -10.86 0.49 22.23
N MET A 237 -9.64 0.09 21.88
CA MET A 237 -8.75 -0.60 22.82
C MET A 237 -8.42 0.25 24.04
N LYS A 238 -8.20 1.55 23.85
CA LYS A 238 -7.94 2.47 24.95
C LYS A 238 -9.12 2.53 25.92
N ARG A 239 -10.35 2.59 25.43
CA ARG A 239 -11.56 2.56 26.30
C ARG A 239 -11.67 1.29 27.11
N ASP A 240 -11.35 0.14 26.54
CA ASP A 240 -11.39 -1.14 27.27
C ASP A 240 -10.44 -1.13 28.46
N TYR A 241 -9.24 -0.58 28.31
CA TYR A 241 -8.27 -0.49 29.41
C TYR A 241 -8.62 0.60 30.43
N GLU A 242 -9.35 1.64 30.05
CA GLU A 242 -9.84 2.67 31.00
C GLU A 242 -10.95 2.13 31.92
N ILE A 243 -11.66 1.10 31.48
CA ILE A 243 -12.74 0.43 32.26
C ILE A 243 -12.18 -0.69 33.17
N MET A 244 -11.01 -1.27 32.86
CA MET A 244 -10.41 -2.35 33.65
C MET A 244 -9.73 -1.83 34.92
N PRO A 245 -10.16 -2.26 36.12
CA PRO A 245 -9.52 -1.86 37.37
C PRO A 245 -8.04 -2.31 37.41
N GLY A 246 -7.13 -1.38 37.70
CA GLY A 246 -5.72 -1.68 37.96
C GLY A 246 -4.81 -1.93 36.76
N VAL A 247 -5.32 -1.89 35.53
CA VAL A 247 -4.48 -2.02 34.32
C VAL A 247 -4.55 -0.76 33.49
N GLN A 248 -3.43 -0.05 33.40
CA GLN A 248 -3.36 1.13 32.54
C GLN A 248 -2.99 0.73 31.11
N TYR A 249 -3.68 1.29 30.11
CA TYR A 249 -3.39 1.12 28.68
C TYR A 249 -1.91 1.37 28.34
N ARG A 250 -1.28 2.35 28.99
CA ARG A 250 0.15 2.65 28.81
C ARG A 250 1.06 1.51 29.25
N ASP A 251 0.72 0.82 30.32
CA ASP A 251 1.52 -0.29 30.85
C ASP A 251 1.36 -1.54 29.97
N TRP A 252 0.18 -1.75 29.44
CA TRP A 252 -0.03 -2.80 28.44
C TRP A 252 0.82 -2.56 27.18
N ILE A 253 0.82 -1.32 26.61
CA ILE A 253 1.69 -0.99 25.48
C ILE A 253 3.15 -1.33 25.79
N ARG A 254 3.65 -0.92 26.96
CA ARG A 254 5.03 -1.20 27.38
C ARG A 254 5.37 -2.69 27.45
N LYS A 255 4.38 -3.53 27.79
CA LYS A 255 4.58 -4.97 27.89
C LYS A 255 4.72 -5.68 26.53
N ILE A 256 4.15 -5.14 25.49
CA ILE A 256 4.18 -5.75 24.14
C ILE A 256 5.27 -5.18 23.23
N GLN A 257 5.87 -4.04 23.59
CA GLN A 257 6.92 -3.41 22.77
C GLN A 257 8.29 -3.99 23.09
N ASN A 258 9.04 -4.30 22.04
CA ASN A 258 10.37 -4.89 22.15
C ASN A 258 11.46 -3.83 22.30
N SER A 259 12.69 -4.25 22.66
CA SER A 259 13.88 -3.41 22.61
C SER A 259 14.27 -3.09 21.18
N PHE A 260 15.16 -2.12 20.99
CA PHE A 260 15.66 -1.77 19.66
C PHE A 260 16.42 -2.94 19.01
N GLU A 261 17.22 -3.64 19.82
CA GLU A 261 18.01 -4.80 19.40
C GLU A 261 17.10 -5.93 18.89
N VAL A 262 16.05 -6.26 19.64
CA VAL A 262 15.03 -7.26 19.23
C VAL A 262 14.28 -6.80 17.99
N PHE A 263 13.98 -5.51 17.88
CA PHE A 263 13.35 -4.97 16.67
C PHE A 263 14.22 -5.17 15.43
N GLN A 264 15.53 -4.92 15.53
CA GLN A 264 16.47 -5.17 14.42
C GLN A 264 16.53 -6.66 14.02
N MET A 265 16.45 -7.58 14.98
CA MET A 265 16.34 -9.02 14.69
C MET A 265 15.02 -9.34 13.96
N LEU A 266 13.88 -8.78 14.42
CA LEU A 266 12.57 -8.96 13.77
C LEU A 266 12.54 -8.36 12.35
N GLU A 267 13.21 -7.23 12.13
CA GLU A 267 13.33 -6.60 10.81
C GLU A 267 14.11 -7.48 9.81
N LYS A 268 15.18 -8.13 10.29
CA LYS A 268 15.94 -9.10 9.50
C LYS A 268 15.17 -10.41 9.27
N GLN A 269 14.38 -10.87 10.25
CA GLN A 269 13.53 -12.05 10.14
C GLN A 269 12.33 -11.79 9.20
N PHE A 270 11.80 -10.56 9.18
CA PHE A 270 10.58 -10.24 8.42
C PHE A 270 10.72 -10.58 6.95
N GLN A 271 9.79 -11.38 6.44
CA GLN A 271 9.64 -11.71 5.03
C GLN A 271 8.16 -11.63 4.64
N GLY A 272 7.85 -11.04 3.49
CA GLY A 272 6.50 -11.02 2.90
C GLY A 272 6.04 -12.38 2.40
N GLY A 273 5.02 -12.41 1.56
CA GLY A 273 4.50 -13.63 0.94
C GLY A 273 5.53 -14.31 0.03
N ILE A 274 5.35 -15.63 -0.18
CA ILE A 274 6.15 -16.40 -1.14
C ILE A 274 5.54 -16.21 -2.53
N VAL A 275 6.43 -15.91 -3.50
CA VAL A 275 6.09 -15.97 -4.93
C VAL A 275 7.14 -16.83 -5.59
N CYS A 276 6.72 -17.94 -6.17
CA CYS A 276 7.65 -18.91 -6.77
C CYS A 276 6.97 -19.75 -7.84
N MET A 277 7.81 -20.33 -8.70
CA MET A 277 7.43 -21.20 -9.80
C MET A 277 8.27 -22.47 -9.75
N ALA A 278 7.71 -23.58 -10.16
CA ALA A 278 8.45 -24.82 -10.35
C ALA A 278 9.58 -24.58 -11.38
N ALA A 279 10.84 -24.76 -10.95
CA ALA A 279 12.01 -24.43 -11.76
C ALA A 279 12.03 -25.21 -13.09
N GLY A 280 11.65 -26.49 -13.06
CA GLY A 280 11.58 -27.37 -14.24
C GLY A 280 10.55 -26.94 -15.30
N TYR A 281 9.64 -26.01 -14.96
CA TYR A 281 8.60 -25.49 -15.86
C TYR A 281 8.91 -24.11 -16.41
N ALA A 282 9.94 -23.45 -15.91
CA ALA A 282 10.29 -22.10 -16.34
C ALA A 282 10.62 -22.05 -17.85
N GLY A 283 9.85 -21.26 -18.59
CA GLY A 283 9.97 -21.11 -20.04
C GLY A 283 9.26 -22.19 -20.88
N LYS A 284 8.66 -23.17 -20.23
CA LYS A 284 7.86 -24.19 -20.93
C LYS A 284 6.40 -23.76 -21.04
N GLU A 285 5.77 -24.17 -22.13
CA GLU A 285 4.34 -24.08 -22.31
C GLU A 285 3.70 -25.35 -21.75
N LEU A 286 2.92 -25.21 -20.69
CA LEU A 286 2.25 -26.28 -19.99
C LEU A 286 0.80 -26.31 -20.44
N ARG A 287 0.31 -27.46 -20.91
CA ARG A 287 -1.09 -27.65 -21.34
C ARG A 287 -1.74 -28.77 -20.53
N GLY A 288 -3.04 -28.60 -20.21
CA GLY A 288 -3.81 -29.55 -19.43
C GLY A 288 -4.94 -28.89 -18.64
N ASP A 289 -5.58 -29.63 -17.74
CA ASP A 289 -6.53 -29.07 -16.76
C ASP A 289 -5.73 -28.41 -15.64
N ILE A 290 -5.47 -27.11 -15.82
CA ILE A 290 -4.73 -26.29 -14.85
C ILE A 290 -5.72 -25.49 -14.03
N ARG A 291 -5.65 -25.62 -12.71
CA ARG A 291 -6.52 -24.91 -11.79
C ARG A 291 -5.73 -23.99 -10.88
N CYS A 292 -6.44 -22.94 -10.44
CA CYS A 292 -5.98 -22.04 -9.41
C CYS A 292 -6.92 -22.14 -8.20
N ARG A 293 -6.34 -22.26 -7.00
CA ARG A 293 -7.05 -22.08 -5.73
C ARG A 293 -6.40 -20.97 -4.95
N ASP A 294 -7.22 -20.21 -4.24
CA ASP A 294 -6.81 -19.03 -3.46
C ASP A 294 -7.33 -19.12 -2.03
N PHE A 295 -6.51 -18.70 -1.06
CA PHE A 295 -6.94 -18.59 0.33
C PHE A 295 -7.94 -17.45 0.53
N THR A 296 -9.12 -17.77 0.96
CA THR A 296 -10.13 -16.76 1.33
C THR A 296 -9.62 -15.89 2.47
N SER A 297 -9.09 -14.68 2.12
CA SER A 297 -8.54 -13.71 3.06
C SER A 297 -7.43 -14.27 3.95
N SER A 298 -6.32 -14.72 3.37
CA SER A 298 -5.20 -15.41 4.03
C SER A 298 -4.69 -14.72 5.30
N TYR A 299 -4.34 -13.41 5.25
CA TYR A 299 -3.87 -12.69 6.43
C TYR A 299 -4.96 -12.54 7.53
N PRO A 300 -6.20 -12.11 7.23
CA PRO A 300 -7.30 -12.12 8.19
C PRO A 300 -7.53 -13.49 8.83
N TYR A 301 -7.40 -14.57 8.07
CA TYR A 301 -7.52 -15.93 8.57
C TYR A 301 -6.54 -16.22 9.71
N VAL A 302 -5.25 -16.08 9.45
CA VAL A 302 -4.23 -16.37 10.48
C VAL A 302 -4.33 -15.42 11.67
N MET A 303 -4.86 -14.20 11.50
CA MET A 303 -5.04 -13.24 12.57
C MET A 303 -6.22 -13.53 13.51
N THR A 304 -7.18 -14.34 13.08
CA THR A 304 -8.43 -14.56 13.83
C THR A 304 -8.61 -15.99 14.32
N ASP A 305 -8.06 -16.97 13.62
CA ASP A 305 -8.21 -18.38 13.96
C ASP A 305 -7.35 -18.74 15.19
N PRO A 306 -7.91 -19.41 16.20
CA PRO A 306 -7.22 -19.69 17.45
C PRO A 306 -6.08 -20.70 17.36
N ARG A 307 -5.91 -21.38 16.23
CA ARG A 307 -4.77 -22.27 15.96
C ARG A 307 -3.45 -21.51 15.78
N TYR A 308 -3.51 -20.22 15.47
CA TYR A 308 -2.34 -19.36 15.27
C TYR A 308 -2.09 -18.50 16.49
N TYR A 309 -0.86 -18.49 16.94
CA TYR A 309 -0.45 -17.76 18.14
C TYR A 309 0.54 -16.64 17.80
N TYR A 310 0.66 -15.72 18.75
CA TYR A 310 1.45 -14.50 18.64
C TYR A 310 2.17 -14.21 19.95
N PRO A 311 3.30 -13.47 19.94
CA PRO A 311 3.93 -13.03 21.17
C PRO A 311 3.02 -12.03 21.90
N VAL A 312 2.58 -12.35 23.13
CA VAL A 312 1.70 -11.49 23.94
C VAL A 312 2.46 -10.63 24.95
N ASN A 313 3.76 -10.75 24.99
CA ASN A 313 4.66 -9.89 25.72
C ASN A 313 5.95 -9.65 24.90
N ARG A 314 6.79 -8.72 25.35
CA ARG A 314 8.09 -8.47 24.74
C ARG A 314 8.98 -9.71 24.85
N TYR A 315 9.83 -9.90 23.86
CA TYR A 315 10.86 -10.93 23.88
C TYR A 315 11.89 -10.66 24.98
N GLN A 316 12.34 -11.75 25.60
CA GLN A 316 13.39 -11.74 26.61
C GLN A 316 14.53 -12.65 26.13
N LEU A 317 15.76 -12.20 26.33
CA LEU A 317 16.95 -13.00 26.01
C LEU A 317 16.95 -14.25 26.89
N TYR A 318 17.03 -15.41 26.26
CA TYR A 318 17.24 -16.70 26.94
C TYR A 318 18.73 -17.03 26.99
N GLY A 319 19.49 -16.68 25.96
CA GLY A 319 20.90 -16.98 25.78
C GLY A 319 21.16 -17.81 24.53
N ASP A 320 22.29 -18.49 24.48
CA ASP A 320 22.58 -19.44 23.42
C ASP A 320 22.01 -20.81 23.78
N VAL A 321 21.46 -21.49 22.81
CA VAL A 321 20.84 -22.82 22.97
C VAL A 321 21.62 -23.81 22.11
N SER A 322 22.14 -24.88 22.73
CA SER A 322 22.85 -25.96 22.03
C SER A 322 21.88 -27.01 21.50
N ILE A 323 22.15 -27.54 20.32
CA ILE A 323 21.47 -28.71 19.76
C ILE A 323 21.71 -29.96 20.61
N ASP A 324 22.77 -30.01 21.40
CA ASP A 324 23.09 -31.12 22.35
C ASP A 324 22.11 -31.20 23.50
N ARG A 325 21.17 -30.24 23.62
CA ARG A 325 20.07 -30.23 24.58
C ARG A 325 18.72 -30.27 23.87
N PRO A 326 18.40 -31.41 23.19
CA PRO A 326 17.23 -31.51 22.32
C PRO A 326 15.92 -31.31 23.09
N ASP A 327 15.82 -31.79 24.34
CA ASP A 327 14.61 -31.64 25.17
C ASP A 327 14.34 -30.17 25.48
N LEU A 328 15.38 -29.39 25.80
CA LEU A 328 15.25 -27.97 26.07
C LEU A 328 14.87 -27.20 24.80
N LEU A 329 15.53 -27.50 23.69
CA LEU A 329 15.23 -26.87 22.42
C LEU A 329 13.79 -27.16 22.01
N ALA A 330 13.33 -28.43 22.13
CA ALA A 330 11.97 -28.82 21.83
C ALA A 330 10.95 -28.12 22.74
N ASP A 331 11.23 -28.00 24.05
CA ASP A 331 10.36 -27.27 24.97
C ASP A 331 10.21 -25.81 24.58
N LEU A 332 11.32 -25.13 24.28
CA LEU A 332 11.31 -23.73 23.86
C LEU A 332 10.52 -23.53 22.54
N LEU A 333 10.83 -24.33 21.53
CA LEU A 333 10.18 -24.24 20.21
C LEU A 333 8.69 -24.61 20.25
N ASN A 334 8.26 -25.49 21.16
CA ASN A 334 6.87 -25.93 21.26
C ASN A 334 6.00 -25.02 22.15
N ASN A 335 6.58 -24.33 23.14
CA ASN A 335 5.79 -23.64 24.16
C ASN A 335 5.90 -22.11 24.11
N TYR A 336 6.89 -21.57 23.40
CA TYR A 336 7.13 -20.13 23.32
C TYR A 336 7.13 -19.61 21.88
N CYS A 337 6.83 -18.34 21.72
CA CYS A 337 7.23 -17.59 20.53
C CYS A 337 8.72 -17.33 20.62
N CYS A 338 9.48 -17.82 19.67
CA CYS A 338 10.94 -17.72 19.66
C CYS A 338 11.42 -16.75 18.59
N LEU A 339 12.58 -16.14 18.83
CA LEU A 339 13.30 -15.34 17.84
C LEU A 339 14.80 -15.57 18.06
N PHE A 340 15.48 -16.05 17.05
CA PHE A 340 16.90 -16.44 17.16
C PHE A 340 17.64 -16.26 15.84
N LYS A 341 18.95 -16.15 15.94
CA LYS A 341 19.88 -16.27 14.82
C LYS A 341 20.24 -17.74 14.67
N VAL A 342 20.12 -18.25 13.45
CA VAL A 342 20.45 -19.64 13.14
C VAL A 342 21.46 -19.72 12.02
N THR A 343 22.43 -20.61 12.17
CA THR A 343 23.43 -20.98 11.16
C THR A 343 23.20 -22.43 10.77
N PHE A 344 22.92 -22.67 9.50
CA PHE A 344 22.80 -24.01 8.89
C PHE A 344 24.07 -24.36 8.14
N PHE A 345 24.48 -25.63 8.20
CA PHE A 345 25.59 -26.20 7.44
C PHE A 345 25.03 -27.19 6.40
N ASP A 346 25.58 -27.16 5.19
CA ASP A 346 25.19 -28.00 4.06
C ASP A 346 23.69 -28.01 3.79
N LEU A 347 23.06 -26.84 3.89
CA LEU A 347 21.62 -26.70 3.68
C LEU A 347 21.26 -27.00 2.23
N GLN A 348 20.26 -27.88 2.00
CA GLN A 348 19.78 -28.26 0.68
C GLN A 348 18.27 -28.49 0.69
N LEU A 349 17.56 -28.02 -0.35
CA LEU A 349 16.14 -28.30 -0.54
C LEU A 349 15.93 -29.79 -0.82
N LYS A 350 14.98 -30.41 -0.13
CA LYS A 350 14.60 -31.82 -0.34
C LYS A 350 13.97 -32.02 -1.71
N LYS A 351 14.32 -33.12 -2.39
CA LYS A 351 13.89 -33.40 -3.78
C LYS A 351 12.38 -33.48 -3.98
N ASN A 352 11.62 -33.85 -2.95
CA ASN A 352 10.17 -34.06 -2.98
C ASN A 352 9.39 -32.82 -2.52
N ARG A 353 10.01 -31.67 -2.39
CA ARG A 353 9.36 -30.43 -1.96
C ARG A 353 9.13 -29.48 -3.13
N ALA A 354 8.03 -28.71 -3.03
CA ALA A 354 7.56 -27.88 -4.11
C ALA A 354 8.59 -26.80 -4.53
N ALA A 355 9.08 -26.00 -3.59
CA ALA A 355 9.94 -24.87 -3.93
C ALA A 355 10.85 -24.43 -2.79
N ALA A 356 11.99 -23.86 -3.18
CA ALA A 356 12.80 -23.07 -2.29
C ALA A 356 12.05 -21.77 -1.87
N PHE A 357 12.05 -21.45 -0.57
CA PHE A 357 11.35 -20.28 -0.05
C PHE A 357 12.23 -19.33 0.77
N ILE A 358 13.41 -19.74 1.17
CA ILE A 358 14.36 -18.89 1.92
C ILE A 358 14.88 -17.79 0.99
N SER A 359 14.49 -16.54 1.26
CA SER A 359 14.97 -15.40 0.46
C SER A 359 16.42 -15.09 0.78
N ASN A 360 17.29 -15.08 -0.24
CA ASN A 360 18.71 -14.75 -0.06
C ASN A 360 18.92 -13.33 0.48
N SER A 361 18.06 -12.38 0.10
CA SER A 361 18.12 -11.00 0.62
C SER A 361 17.76 -10.87 2.11
N ARG A 362 17.23 -11.94 2.73
CA ARG A 362 16.92 -12.02 4.16
C ARG A 362 17.90 -12.90 4.92
N CYS A 363 18.92 -13.38 4.27
CA CYS A 363 20.06 -14.04 4.92
C CYS A 363 21.10 -13.00 5.30
N GLU A 364 21.66 -13.12 6.49
CA GLU A 364 22.78 -12.28 6.93
C GLU A 364 24.05 -12.66 6.18
N TYR A 365 24.20 -13.96 5.90
CA TYR A 365 25.32 -14.51 5.15
C TYR A 365 24.90 -15.81 4.44
N SER A 366 25.50 -16.07 3.27
CA SER A 366 25.39 -17.36 2.58
C SER A 366 26.67 -17.66 1.80
N LEU A 367 27.24 -18.88 1.98
CA LEU A 367 28.42 -19.36 1.29
C LEU A 367 28.03 -20.37 0.22
N ASN A 368 28.57 -20.24 -1.00
CA ASN A 368 28.33 -21.12 -2.14
C ASN A 368 26.84 -21.39 -2.41
N ALA A 369 26.02 -20.34 -2.29
CA ALA A 369 24.57 -20.49 -2.40
C ALA A 369 24.10 -20.61 -3.85
N ILE A 370 23.39 -21.71 -4.16
CA ILE A 370 22.63 -21.92 -5.40
C ILE A 370 21.22 -21.37 -5.20
N ARG A 371 20.71 -20.64 -6.20
CA ARG A 371 19.46 -19.88 -6.06
C ARG A 371 18.53 -20.10 -7.24
N HIS A 372 17.23 -20.18 -6.94
CA HIS A 372 16.16 -20.09 -7.92
C HIS A 372 15.36 -18.80 -7.68
N ASN A 373 15.39 -17.88 -8.63
CA ASN A 373 14.69 -16.60 -8.55
C ASN A 373 14.91 -15.88 -7.19
N GLY A 374 16.18 -15.84 -6.73
CA GLY A 374 16.56 -15.22 -5.46
C GLY A 374 16.22 -16.01 -4.20
N LYS A 375 15.74 -17.26 -4.32
CA LYS A 375 15.51 -18.18 -3.20
C LYS A 375 16.62 -19.22 -3.13
N VAL A 376 17.13 -19.46 -1.93
CA VAL A 376 18.24 -20.39 -1.69
C VAL A 376 17.76 -21.82 -1.82
N VAL A 377 18.34 -22.57 -2.75
CA VAL A 377 18.11 -24.01 -2.96
C VAL A 377 19.13 -24.83 -2.17
N LYS A 378 20.40 -24.41 -2.22
CA LYS A 378 21.51 -25.04 -1.52
C LYS A 378 22.48 -23.97 -1.04
N ALA A 379 23.15 -24.21 0.08
CA ALA A 379 24.29 -23.41 0.56
C ALA A 379 25.15 -24.25 1.49
N ASP A 380 26.49 -24.11 1.40
CA ASP A 380 27.41 -24.79 2.33
C ASP A 380 27.27 -24.19 3.74
N LEU A 381 26.99 -22.90 3.85
CA LEU A 381 26.68 -22.22 5.11
C LEU A 381 25.64 -21.15 4.86
N LEU A 382 24.62 -21.08 5.73
CA LEU A 382 23.58 -20.07 5.64
C LEU A 382 23.26 -19.53 7.03
N VAL A 383 23.30 -18.21 7.18
CA VAL A 383 23.02 -17.51 8.43
C VAL A 383 21.79 -16.61 8.25
N LYS A 384 20.80 -16.77 9.11
CA LYS A 384 19.60 -15.91 9.11
C LYS A 384 18.94 -15.80 10.49
N TYR A 385 18.02 -14.86 10.63
CA TYR A 385 17.12 -14.79 11.77
C TYR A 385 15.81 -15.54 11.45
N CYS A 386 15.36 -16.33 12.41
CA CYS A 386 14.12 -17.13 12.31
C CYS A 386 13.25 -16.95 13.56
N ASN A 387 11.96 -17.20 13.39
CA ASN A 387 11.10 -17.63 14.48
C ASN A 387 10.91 -19.17 14.43
N GLU A 388 10.28 -19.74 15.45
CA GLU A 388 10.08 -21.19 15.57
C GLU A 388 9.23 -21.77 14.43
N VAL A 389 8.26 -21.01 13.91
CA VAL A 389 7.38 -21.46 12.81
C VAL A 389 8.17 -21.57 11.51
N GLU A 390 8.96 -20.54 11.20
CA GLU A 390 9.80 -20.53 9.99
C GLU A 390 10.90 -21.61 10.09
N TYR A 391 11.46 -21.81 11.28
CA TYR A 391 12.44 -22.88 11.50
C TYR A 391 11.81 -24.26 11.28
N ALA A 392 10.59 -24.51 11.76
CA ALA A 392 9.86 -25.75 11.50
C ALA A 392 9.62 -25.97 9.99
N ASP A 393 9.24 -24.91 9.25
CA ASP A 393 9.09 -24.95 7.80
C ASP A 393 10.41 -25.29 7.09
N ILE A 394 11.54 -24.74 7.59
CA ILE A 394 12.88 -25.08 7.06
C ILE A 394 13.20 -26.54 7.32
N CYS A 395 13.01 -27.06 8.52
CA CYS A 395 13.23 -28.48 8.87
C CYS A 395 12.35 -29.42 8.03
N GLU A 396 11.12 -29.01 7.71
CA GLU A 396 10.23 -29.81 6.86
C GLU A 396 10.71 -29.87 5.41
N ASN A 397 11.19 -28.75 4.86
CA ASN A 397 11.45 -28.59 3.43
C ASN A 397 12.92 -28.74 3.05
N TYR A 398 13.86 -28.55 3.97
CA TYR A 398 15.29 -28.64 3.74
C TYR A 398 15.94 -29.72 4.60
N GLU A 399 17.05 -30.26 4.14
CA GLU A 399 18.00 -31.06 4.90
C GLU A 399 19.27 -30.26 5.13
N PHE A 400 19.94 -30.50 6.22
CA PHE A 400 21.21 -29.90 6.63
C PHE A 400 21.98 -30.83 7.55
N THR A 401 23.31 -30.70 7.61
CA THR A 401 24.16 -31.59 8.40
C THR A 401 24.27 -31.17 9.86
N ASP A 402 24.22 -29.85 10.12
CA ASP A 402 24.32 -29.31 11.47
C ASP A 402 23.65 -27.93 11.57
N VAL A 403 23.36 -27.48 12.80
CA VAL A 403 22.72 -26.20 13.07
C VAL A 403 23.21 -25.58 14.38
N ILE A 404 23.46 -24.27 14.39
CA ILE A 404 23.85 -23.50 15.58
C ILE A 404 22.82 -22.41 15.84
N PHE A 405 22.38 -22.29 17.09
CA PHE A 405 21.45 -21.25 17.55
C PHE A 405 22.18 -20.22 18.42
N ASN A 406 22.05 -18.95 18.07
CA ASN A 406 22.59 -17.84 18.85
C ASN A 406 21.50 -16.78 19.12
N ASN A 407 21.71 -15.98 20.15
CA ASN A 407 20.83 -14.88 20.54
C ASN A 407 19.36 -15.33 20.67
N PHE A 408 19.12 -16.43 21.34
CA PHE A 408 17.79 -17.01 21.49
C PHE A 408 16.94 -16.17 22.44
N HIS A 409 15.82 -15.69 21.92
CA HIS A 409 14.84 -14.88 22.66
C HIS A 409 13.49 -15.60 22.69
N VAL A 410 12.78 -15.45 23.81
CA VAL A 410 11.48 -16.08 24.02
C VAL A 410 10.42 -15.07 24.44
N ALA A 411 9.19 -15.30 24.01
CA ALA A 411 8.00 -14.59 24.45
C ALA A 411 6.86 -15.57 24.65
N ARG A 412 5.89 -15.24 25.52
CA ARG A 412 4.73 -16.09 25.75
C ARG A 412 3.82 -16.10 24.52
N ARG A 413 3.26 -17.26 24.21
CA ARG A 413 2.24 -17.45 23.19
C ARG A 413 0.88 -16.97 23.66
N GLY A 414 0.09 -16.44 22.77
CA GLY A 414 -1.31 -16.09 22.96
C GLY A 414 -1.95 -15.61 21.68
N LEU A 415 -3.19 -15.19 21.75
CA LEU A 415 -3.92 -14.66 20.60
C LEU A 415 -3.67 -13.15 20.46
N LEU A 416 -3.91 -12.62 19.27
CA LEU A 416 -4.01 -11.17 19.09
C LEU A 416 -5.14 -10.61 19.97
N PRO A 417 -5.06 -9.34 20.40
CA PRO A 417 -6.10 -8.72 21.21
C PRO A 417 -7.51 -8.88 20.61
N ASP A 418 -8.50 -9.16 21.44
CA ASP A 418 -9.87 -9.44 21.01
C ASP A 418 -10.44 -8.37 20.10
N ARG A 419 -10.24 -7.08 20.40
CA ARG A 419 -10.70 -5.98 19.59
C ARG A 419 -10.13 -5.99 18.16
N ILE A 420 -8.91 -6.47 18.00
CA ILE A 420 -8.30 -6.63 16.66
C ILE A 420 -9.02 -7.76 15.91
N ARG A 421 -9.21 -8.91 16.57
CA ARG A 421 -9.87 -10.08 15.99
C ARG A 421 -11.34 -9.80 15.67
N GLU A 422 -12.08 -9.17 16.57
CA GLU A 422 -13.47 -8.73 16.39
C GLU A 422 -13.62 -7.77 15.21
N LYS A 423 -12.70 -6.79 15.07
CA LYS A 423 -12.72 -5.86 13.94
C LYS A 423 -12.50 -6.57 12.61
N ILE A 424 -11.57 -7.53 12.56
CA ILE A 424 -11.33 -8.34 11.35
C ILE A 424 -12.56 -9.15 10.98
N ILE A 425 -13.17 -9.83 11.95
CA ILE A 425 -14.38 -10.64 11.78
C ILE A 425 -15.54 -9.75 11.28
N SER A 426 -15.73 -8.58 11.88
CA SER A 426 -16.76 -7.64 11.43
C SER A 426 -16.54 -7.22 9.96
N LEU A 427 -15.32 -6.83 9.60
CA LEU A 427 -15.00 -6.41 8.24
C LEU A 427 -15.16 -7.54 7.21
N PHE A 428 -14.80 -8.77 7.58
CA PHE A 428 -14.99 -9.94 6.72
C PHE A 428 -16.47 -10.27 6.55
N ARG A 429 -17.25 -10.21 7.63
CA ARG A 429 -18.71 -10.39 7.60
C ARG A 429 -19.33 -9.36 6.66
N ASP A 430 -19.07 -8.08 6.88
CA ASP A 430 -19.68 -6.99 6.13
C ASP A 430 -19.28 -7.09 4.63
N LYS A 431 -18.00 -7.35 4.32
CA LYS A 431 -17.53 -7.63 2.95
C LYS A 431 -18.28 -8.80 2.31
N THR A 432 -18.56 -9.87 3.05
CA THR A 432 -19.21 -11.07 2.50
C THR A 432 -20.70 -10.86 2.32
N GLN A 433 -21.36 -10.34 3.34
CA GLN A 433 -22.82 -10.13 3.35
C GLN A 433 -23.26 -9.11 2.30
N LEU A 434 -22.53 -7.99 2.18
CA LEU A 434 -22.91 -6.85 1.34
C LEU A 434 -22.52 -6.99 -0.13
N LYS A 435 -21.76 -8.02 -0.51
CA LYS A 435 -21.28 -8.17 -1.89
C LYS A 435 -22.44 -8.35 -2.88
N GLY A 436 -22.59 -7.39 -3.81
CA GLY A 436 -23.58 -7.39 -4.88
C GLY A 436 -24.98 -6.93 -4.46
N ILE A 437 -25.16 -6.44 -3.23
CA ILE A 437 -26.46 -5.89 -2.77
C ILE A 437 -26.58 -4.46 -3.27
N GLU A 438 -27.67 -4.18 -3.99
CA GLU A 438 -27.99 -2.85 -4.52
C GLU A 438 -28.13 -1.82 -3.39
N GLY A 439 -27.47 -0.65 -3.54
CA GLY A 439 -27.45 0.42 -2.54
C GLY A 439 -26.49 0.18 -1.37
N LYS A 440 -25.69 -0.91 -1.39
CA LYS A 440 -24.68 -1.24 -0.37
C LYS A 440 -23.25 -1.28 -0.92
N GLU A 441 -23.04 -0.77 -2.12
CA GLU A 441 -21.77 -0.78 -2.82
C GLU A 441 -20.69 -0.04 -2.03
N LEU A 442 -21.02 1.11 -1.44
CA LEU A 442 -20.10 1.91 -0.64
C LEU A 442 -19.65 1.16 0.62
N GLU A 443 -20.59 0.63 1.41
CA GLU A 443 -20.25 -0.12 2.63
C GLU A 443 -19.43 -1.37 2.32
N TYR A 444 -19.75 -2.09 1.23
CA TYR A 444 -18.95 -3.21 0.73
C TYR A 444 -17.52 -2.78 0.40
N LEU A 445 -17.37 -1.69 -0.34
CA LEU A 445 -16.07 -1.18 -0.80
C LEU A 445 -15.20 -0.73 0.37
N LEU A 446 -15.78 -0.02 1.33
CA LEU A 446 -15.10 0.40 2.56
C LEU A 446 -14.66 -0.82 3.38
N SER A 447 -15.53 -1.81 3.60
CA SER A 447 -15.22 -3.01 4.36
C SER A 447 -14.13 -3.84 3.69
N LYS A 448 -14.17 -4.00 2.37
CA LYS A 448 -13.13 -4.69 1.58
C LYS A 448 -11.79 -3.96 1.66
N GLY A 449 -11.80 -2.64 1.52
CA GLY A 449 -10.60 -1.81 1.61
C GLY A 449 -9.96 -1.87 3.00
N ASP A 450 -10.76 -1.77 4.04
CA ASP A 450 -10.32 -1.82 5.43
C ASP A 450 -9.79 -3.22 5.80
N LEU A 451 -10.46 -4.29 5.37
CA LEU A 451 -9.99 -5.66 5.60
C LEU A 451 -8.62 -5.93 4.97
N ASN A 452 -8.40 -5.45 3.75
CA ASN A 452 -7.10 -5.59 3.07
C ASN A 452 -6.01 -4.73 3.72
N GLY A 453 -6.38 -3.59 4.32
CA GLY A 453 -5.46 -2.68 5.00
C GLY A 453 -5.05 -3.10 6.40
N ILE A 454 -5.82 -3.99 7.06
CA ILE A 454 -5.62 -4.27 8.50
C ILE A 454 -4.27 -4.96 8.80
N TYR A 455 -3.82 -5.86 7.93
CA TYR A 455 -2.50 -6.44 8.04
C TYR A 455 -1.38 -5.39 7.90
N GLY A 456 -1.50 -4.50 6.90
CA GLY A 456 -0.51 -3.46 6.64
C GLY A 456 -0.22 -2.56 7.84
N MET A 457 -1.21 -2.33 8.71
CA MET A 457 -0.97 -1.56 9.92
C MET A 457 -0.11 -2.30 10.97
N MET A 458 -0.12 -3.64 10.99
CA MET A 458 0.69 -4.43 11.93
C MET A 458 2.14 -4.55 11.48
N ALA A 459 2.39 -4.60 10.18
CA ALA A 459 3.72 -4.69 9.58
C ALA A 459 4.40 -3.31 9.37
N MET A 460 3.83 -2.24 9.92
CA MET A 460 4.41 -0.91 9.80
C MET A 460 5.75 -0.83 10.54
N ASN A 461 6.82 -0.49 9.80
CA ASN A 461 8.12 -0.22 10.41
C ASN A 461 8.03 1.02 11.32
N PRO A 462 8.35 0.91 12.63
CA PRO A 462 8.36 2.05 13.54
C PRO A 462 9.50 3.05 13.25
N LEU A 463 10.53 2.63 12.52
CA LEU A 463 11.63 3.47 12.05
C LEU A 463 11.44 3.83 10.58
N ARG A 464 10.45 4.65 10.29
CA ARG A 464 10.31 5.20 8.94
C ARG A 464 11.39 6.23 8.66
N ASP A 465 11.83 6.28 7.42
CA ASP A 465 12.68 7.37 6.96
C ASP A 465 12.04 8.72 7.28
N SER A 466 12.87 9.66 7.68
CA SER A 466 12.48 11.05 7.84
C SER A 466 13.04 11.81 6.65
N PHE A 467 12.21 12.64 6.05
CA PHE A 467 12.60 13.48 4.93
C PHE A 467 12.70 14.93 5.39
N THR A 468 13.71 15.63 4.91
CA THR A 468 13.75 17.08 4.84
C THR A 468 13.47 17.47 3.40
N VAL A 469 12.75 18.57 3.20
CA VAL A 469 12.51 19.08 1.84
C VAL A 469 13.71 19.91 1.41
N ASP A 470 14.30 19.55 0.29
CA ASP A 470 15.24 20.39 -0.45
C ASP A 470 14.45 21.22 -1.46
N ILE A 471 14.35 22.52 -1.17
CA ILE A 471 13.60 23.46 -2.01
C ILE A 471 14.29 23.69 -3.36
N THR A 472 15.61 23.58 -3.44
CA THR A 472 16.35 23.75 -4.67
C THR A 472 16.08 22.60 -5.65
N GLU A 473 16.07 21.37 -5.14
CA GLU A 473 15.81 20.15 -5.89
C GLU A 473 14.31 19.77 -5.91
N MET A 474 13.47 20.51 -5.22
CA MET A 474 12.03 20.26 -5.07
C MET A 474 11.69 18.80 -4.75
N CYS A 475 12.44 18.23 -3.82
CA CYS A 475 12.29 16.84 -3.42
C CYS A 475 12.53 16.63 -1.92
N GLY A 476 12.04 15.50 -1.41
CA GLY A 476 12.37 15.04 -0.08
C GLY A 476 13.74 14.34 -0.09
N VAL A 477 14.67 14.80 0.75
CA VAL A 477 15.97 14.17 0.97
C VAL A 477 15.90 13.36 2.26
N ILE A 478 16.34 12.11 2.21
CA ILE A 478 16.38 11.24 3.40
C ILE A 478 17.35 11.86 4.41
N LYS A 479 16.82 12.10 5.60
CA LYS A 479 17.66 12.49 6.73
C LYS A 479 18.39 11.25 7.23
N GLU A 480 19.67 11.14 6.93
CA GLU A 480 20.50 10.10 7.51
C GLU A 480 20.51 10.22 9.04
N MET A 481 20.39 9.07 9.70
CA MET A 481 20.38 8.98 11.15
C MET A 481 21.52 8.07 11.61
N THR A 482 22.24 8.49 12.62
CA THR A 482 23.20 7.62 13.30
C THR A 482 22.49 6.48 14.02
N PRO A 483 23.16 5.36 14.33
CA PRO A 483 22.58 4.26 15.11
C PRO A 483 21.95 4.71 16.44
N GLU A 484 22.57 5.69 17.12
CA GLU A 484 22.08 6.26 18.37
C GLU A 484 20.80 7.09 18.15
N GLU A 485 20.72 7.84 17.07
CA GLU A 485 19.51 8.60 16.71
C GLU A 485 18.37 7.64 16.33
N MET A 486 18.66 6.58 15.58
CA MET A 486 17.69 5.53 15.26
C MET A 486 17.15 4.88 16.53
N LYS A 487 18.02 4.51 17.46
CA LYS A 487 17.62 3.95 18.76
C LYS A 487 16.72 4.91 19.55
N LYS A 488 17.10 6.19 19.66
CA LYS A 488 16.30 7.23 20.34
C LYS A 488 14.93 7.42 19.66
N LYS A 489 14.90 7.45 18.33
CA LYS A 489 13.66 7.57 17.55
C LYS A 489 12.75 6.36 17.78
N TYR A 490 13.31 5.16 17.72
CA TYR A 490 12.58 3.93 18.00
C TYR A 490 11.96 3.94 19.39
N GLU A 491 12.78 4.20 20.43
CA GLU A 491 12.31 4.26 21.81
C GLU A 491 11.21 5.32 22.04
N LYS A 492 11.32 6.49 21.41
CA LYS A 492 10.27 7.51 21.44
C LYS A 492 8.98 7.00 20.79
N THR A 493 9.09 6.32 19.65
CA THR A 493 7.95 5.80 18.89
C THR A 493 7.23 4.70 19.66
N VAL A 494 7.95 3.70 20.19
CA VAL A 494 7.34 2.57 20.91
C VAL A 494 6.79 2.94 22.28
N LYS A 495 7.33 3.99 22.93
CA LYS A 495 6.78 4.56 24.17
C LYS A 495 5.54 5.44 23.96
N SER A 496 5.22 5.76 22.70
CA SER A 496 4.07 6.60 22.36
C SER A 496 2.74 5.87 22.67
N ARG A 497 1.79 6.57 23.27
CA ARG A 497 0.41 6.07 23.46
C ARG A 497 -0.32 5.74 22.14
N ASN A 498 0.19 6.24 21.03
CA ASN A 498 -0.38 5.99 19.70
C ASN A 498 0.12 4.68 19.07
N ASN A 499 1.19 4.08 19.60
CA ASN A 499 1.79 2.86 19.08
C ASN A 499 1.31 1.64 19.90
N PHE A 500 0.12 1.15 19.59
CA PHE A 500 -0.52 0.02 20.28
C PHE A 500 -0.31 -1.33 19.56
N LEU A 501 0.42 -1.33 18.45
CA LEU A 501 0.70 -2.53 17.67
C LEU A 501 2.15 -2.96 17.88
N SER A 502 2.38 -4.26 17.96
CA SER A 502 3.73 -4.83 18.00
C SER A 502 4.17 -5.23 16.60
N PHE A 503 5.35 -4.81 16.17
CA PHE A 503 5.93 -5.22 14.89
C PHE A 503 6.10 -6.75 14.78
N ALA A 504 6.35 -7.41 15.90
CA ALA A 504 6.43 -8.87 15.97
C ALA A 504 5.13 -9.55 15.49
N TRP A 505 3.96 -8.96 15.72
CA TRP A 505 2.71 -9.51 15.21
C TRP A 505 2.67 -9.53 13.69
N GLY A 506 3.13 -8.48 13.03
CA GLY A 506 3.26 -8.43 11.58
C GLY A 506 4.19 -9.51 11.02
N CYS A 507 5.32 -9.76 11.71
CA CYS A 507 6.22 -10.87 11.38
C CYS A 507 5.52 -12.23 11.44
N TYR A 508 4.76 -12.49 12.51
CA TYR A 508 4.03 -13.76 12.67
C TYR A 508 2.89 -13.91 11.67
N VAL A 509 2.15 -12.86 11.36
CA VAL A 509 1.09 -12.91 10.34
C VAL A 509 1.63 -13.40 9.00
N THR A 510 2.75 -12.82 8.53
CA THR A 510 3.37 -13.28 7.27
C THR A 510 3.97 -14.66 7.39
N THR A 511 4.55 -15.01 8.52
CA THR A 511 5.11 -16.35 8.72
C THR A 511 4.02 -17.41 8.68
N TRP A 512 2.91 -17.23 9.41
CA TRP A 512 1.79 -18.16 9.39
C TRP A 512 1.12 -18.27 8.02
N ALA A 513 0.99 -17.17 7.30
CA ALA A 513 0.44 -17.19 5.94
C ALA A 513 1.37 -17.97 4.98
N ARG A 514 2.70 -17.78 5.07
CA ARG A 514 3.68 -18.58 4.32
C ARG A 514 3.62 -20.07 4.69
N HIS A 515 3.52 -20.38 5.98
CA HIS A 515 3.38 -21.75 6.47
C HIS A 515 2.17 -22.44 5.83
N ASN A 516 1.00 -21.79 5.79
CA ASN A 516 -0.19 -22.35 5.15
C ASN A 516 0.00 -22.53 3.64
N LEU A 517 0.62 -21.58 2.97
CA LEU A 517 0.91 -21.70 1.54
C LEU A 517 1.86 -22.87 1.25
N LEU A 518 2.94 -23.03 2.05
CA LEU A 518 3.87 -24.16 1.94
C LEU A 518 3.16 -25.49 2.17
N LYS A 519 2.27 -25.59 3.16
CA LYS A 519 1.43 -26.78 3.36
C LYS A 519 0.57 -27.10 2.14
N ALA A 520 -0.07 -26.10 1.54
CA ALA A 520 -0.89 -26.30 0.35
C ALA A 520 -0.03 -26.78 -0.85
N MET A 521 1.17 -26.18 -1.03
CA MET A 521 2.12 -26.59 -2.06
C MET A 521 2.62 -28.02 -1.81
N ASN A 522 3.00 -28.36 -0.58
CA ASN A 522 3.48 -29.69 -0.21
C ASN A 522 2.38 -30.75 -0.32
N LEU A 523 1.12 -30.41 -0.04
CA LEU A 523 -0.03 -31.30 -0.25
C LEU A 523 -0.12 -31.72 -1.72
N ILE A 524 0.01 -30.78 -2.65
CA ILE A 524 0.00 -31.07 -4.10
C ILE A 524 1.18 -31.97 -4.47
N THR A 525 2.41 -31.60 -4.08
CA THR A 525 3.62 -32.36 -4.49
C THR A 525 3.77 -33.71 -3.78
N THR A 526 3.09 -33.92 -2.67
CA THR A 526 3.02 -35.24 -2.00
C THR A 526 2.14 -36.21 -2.78
N ILE A 527 1.08 -35.72 -3.44
CA ILE A 527 0.17 -36.50 -4.25
C ILE A 527 0.82 -36.74 -5.63
N ASP A 528 1.25 -35.67 -6.27
CA ASP A 528 1.98 -35.72 -7.55
C ASP A 528 3.07 -34.65 -7.57
N PRO A 529 4.36 -35.05 -7.51
CA PRO A 529 5.50 -34.12 -7.54
C PRO A 529 5.55 -33.20 -8.77
N ALA A 530 4.93 -33.58 -9.87
CA ALA A 530 4.89 -32.82 -11.12
C ALA A 530 3.67 -31.88 -11.20
N ALA A 531 2.69 -31.99 -10.29
CA ALA A 531 1.44 -31.28 -10.46
C ALA A 531 1.54 -29.79 -10.05
N TRP A 532 2.41 -29.41 -9.11
CA TRP A 532 2.55 -28.01 -8.70
C TRP A 532 3.29 -27.18 -9.76
N ILE A 533 2.71 -26.02 -10.12
CA ILE A 533 3.24 -25.14 -11.19
C ILE A 533 3.76 -23.82 -10.62
N TYR A 534 2.92 -23.09 -9.83
CA TYR A 534 3.20 -21.72 -9.43
C TYR A 534 2.42 -21.36 -8.16
N SER A 535 2.97 -20.45 -7.38
CA SER A 535 2.28 -19.86 -6.22
C SER A 535 2.58 -18.37 -6.08
N ASP A 536 1.59 -17.60 -5.63
CA ASP A 536 1.72 -16.18 -5.37
C ASP A 536 0.97 -15.79 -4.09
N THR A 537 1.70 -15.59 -3.01
CA THR A 537 1.25 -15.08 -1.71
C THR A 537 0.19 -15.94 -1.01
N ASP A 538 -0.94 -16.19 -1.64
CA ASP A 538 -2.11 -16.91 -1.12
C ASP A 538 -2.78 -17.83 -2.17
N SER A 539 -2.19 -17.95 -3.36
CA SER A 539 -2.72 -18.79 -4.43
C SER A 539 -1.75 -19.88 -4.87
N VAL A 540 -2.30 -21.01 -5.34
CA VAL A 540 -1.57 -22.12 -5.93
C VAL A 540 -2.14 -22.49 -7.30
N TYR A 541 -1.25 -22.68 -8.28
CA TYR A 541 -1.57 -23.16 -9.63
C TYR A 541 -1.01 -24.56 -9.80
N TYR A 542 -1.82 -25.48 -10.30
CA TYR A 542 -1.46 -26.88 -10.37
C TYR A 542 -2.21 -27.61 -11.47
N PHE A 543 -1.67 -28.75 -11.95
CA PHE A 543 -2.41 -29.71 -12.74
C PHE A 543 -3.41 -30.44 -11.86
N SER A 544 -4.69 -30.35 -12.23
CA SER A 544 -5.77 -30.94 -11.46
C SER A 544 -5.86 -32.42 -11.63
N THR A 545 -6.00 -33.14 -10.51
CA THR A 545 -6.38 -34.56 -10.47
C THR A 545 -7.48 -34.74 -9.44
N PRO A 546 -8.30 -35.83 -9.54
CA PRO A 546 -9.33 -36.12 -8.57
C PRO A 546 -8.80 -36.23 -7.12
N GLU A 547 -7.59 -36.74 -6.94
CA GLU A 547 -6.92 -36.91 -5.65
C GLU A 547 -6.56 -35.56 -5.00
N ILE A 548 -6.01 -34.62 -5.82
CA ILE A 548 -5.67 -33.28 -5.37
C ILE A 548 -6.94 -32.50 -5.01
N GLU A 549 -7.98 -32.57 -5.84
CA GLU A 549 -9.25 -31.91 -5.56
C GLU A 549 -9.88 -32.44 -4.26
N SER A 550 -9.92 -33.77 -4.09
CA SER A 550 -10.42 -34.40 -2.86
C SER A 550 -9.59 -34.03 -1.64
N ALA A 551 -8.28 -33.80 -1.79
CA ALA A 551 -7.43 -33.34 -0.70
C ALA A 551 -7.77 -31.89 -0.28
N PHE A 552 -8.03 -31.01 -1.22
CA PHE A 552 -8.49 -29.65 -0.91
C PHE A 552 -9.91 -29.60 -0.32
N GLU A 553 -10.80 -30.50 -0.73
CA GLU A 553 -12.12 -30.64 -0.11
C GLU A 553 -12.01 -31.08 1.36
N ARG A 554 -11.12 -32.05 1.67
CA ARG A 554 -10.81 -32.42 3.06
C ARG A 554 -10.23 -31.26 3.84
N TRP A 555 -9.25 -30.53 3.25
CA TRP A 555 -8.69 -29.31 3.86
C TRP A 555 -9.79 -28.34 4.27
N ASN A 556 -10.68 -28.00 3.34
CA ASN A 556 -11.77 -27.07 3.61
C ASN A 556 -12.77 -27.60 4.65
N LYS A 557 -13.05 -28.90 4.66
CA LYS A 557 -13.93 -29.53 5.66
C LYS A 557 -13.32 -29.44 7.07
N ASP A 558 -12.05 -29.73 7.21
CA ASP A 558 -11.34 -29.65 8.50
C ASP A 558 -11.26 -28.19 9.00
N LEU A 559 -11.18 -27.23 8.09
CA LEU A 559 -11.14 -25.81 8.37
C LEU A 559 -12.47 -25.29 8.93
N THR A 560 -13.60 -25.72 8.37
CA THR A 560 -14.93 -25.20 8.73
C THR A 560 -15.35 -25.49 10.16
N SER A 561 -14.70 -26.42 10.86
CA SER A 561 -14.99 -26.73 12.26
C SER A 561 -14.51 -25.70 13.27
N GLY A 562 -13.62 -24.76 12.88
CA GLY A 562 -12.99 -23.79 13.80
C GLY A 562 -12.88 -22.36 13.27
N SER A 563 -13.00 -22.15 11.97
CA SER A 563 -12.83 -20.82 11.35
C SER A 563 -14.14 -20.06 11.20
N TYR A 564 -14.04 -18.73 11.23
CA TYR A 564 -15.21 -17.85 11.06
C TYR A 564 -15.76 -17.91 9.63
N SER A 565 -17.09 -18.00 9.53
CA SER A 565 -17.81 -17.98 8.25
C SER A 565 -18.86 -16.87 8.22
N ALA A 566 -19.10 -16.34 7.03
CA ALA A 566 -20.19 -15.42 6.76
C ALA A 566 -20.97 -15.91 5.52
N ILE A 567 -22.23 -15.48 5.41
CA ILE A 567 -23.13 -15.85 4.31
C ILE A 567 -23.43 -14.57 3.51
N ASN A 568 -23.29 -14.63 2.20
CA ASN A 568 -23.73 -13.56 1.32
C ASN A 568 -25.26 -13.47 1.33
N GLU A 569 -25.79 -12.30 1.62
CA GLU A 569 -27.24 -12.10 1.77
C GLU A 569 -28.01 -12.23 0.45
N LEU A 570 -27.37 -11.94 -0.69
CA LEU A 570 -27.98 -12.04 -2.01
C LEU A 570 -28.00 -13.47 -2.56
N THR A 571 -26.87 -14.19 -2.43
CA THR A 571 -26.67 -15.48 -3.10
C THR A 571 -26.84 -16.67 -2.17
N GLY A 572 -26.88 -16.45 -0.85
CA GLY A 572 -26.85 -17.52 0.16
C GLY A 572 -25.50 -18.27 0.24
N GLN A 573 -24.50 -17.87 -0.54
CA GLN A 573 -23.19 -18.52 -0.54
C GLN A 573 -22.45 -18.28 0.77
N ARG A 574 -21.98 -19.35 1.39
CA ARG A 574 -21.10 -19.31 2.55
C ARG A 574 -19.66 -19.09 2.13
N SER A 575 -18.93 -18.22 2.82
CA SER A 575 -17.48 -18.04 2.70
C SER A 575 -16.85 -18.21 4.07
N THR A 576 -15.77 -18.97 4.13
CA THR A 576 -15.03 -19.26 5.38
C THR A 576 -13.61 -18.69 5.28
N LEU A 577 -13.14 -18.04 6.35
CA LEU A 577 -11.76 -17.55 6.42
C LEU A 577 -10.77 -18.72 6.30
N GLY A 578 -9.78 -18.59 5.41
CA GLY A 578 -8.75 -19.60 5.16
C GLY A 578 -9.15 -20.75 4.25
N GLU A 579 -10.38 -20.75 3.73
CA GLU A 579 -10.82 -21.73 2.75
C GLU A 579 -10.06 -21.60 1.44
N MET A 580 -9.60 -22.74 0.89
CA MET A 580 -8.96 -22.82 -0.43
C MET A 580 -10.04 -22.89 -1.51
N THR A 581 -10.45 -21.73 -2.00
CA THR A 581 -11.53 -21.62 -3.00
C THR A 581 -11.00 -21.66 -4.43
N PRO A 582 -11.73 -22.26 -5.40
CA PRO A 582 -11.37 -22.16 -6.81
C PRO A 582 -11.36 -20.69 -7.28
N ASP A 583 -10.26 -20.26 -7.92
CA ASP A 583 -10.09 -18.90 -8.48
C ASP A 583 -9.91 -18.91 -10.01
N GLY A 584 -9.91 -20.07 -10.64
CA GLY A 584 -9.87 -20.18 -12.08
C GLY A 584 -9.46 -21.55 -12.60
N SER A 585 -9.84 -21.79 -13.87
CA SER A 585 -9.47 -22.96 -14.65
C SER A 585 -8.89 -22.51 -15.99
N TYR A 586 -7.80 -23.14 -16.41
CA TYR A 586 -7.00 -22.73 -17.55
C TYR A 586 -6.58 -23.94 -18.38
N GLN A 587 -6.42 -23.75 -19.68
CA GLN A 587 -5.95 -24.78 -20.61
C GLN A 587 -4.42 -24.75 -20.75
N MET A 588 -3.80 -23.60 -20.48
CA MET A 588 -2.37 -23.39 -20.65
C MET A 588 -1.81 -22.44 -19.60
N PHE A 589 -0.59 -22.73 -19.16
CA PHE A 589 0.26 -21.85 -18.36
C PHE A 589 1.66 -21.76 -19.01
N LYS A 590 2.18 -20.55 -19.16
CA LYS A 590 3.55 -20.31 -19.63
C LYS A 590 4.19 -19.24 -18.74
N GLY A 591 5.28 -19.56 -18.03
CA GLY A 591 5.87 -18.68 -17.06
C GLY A 591 7.39 -18.57 -17.14
N TYR A 592 7.95 -17.44 -16.74
CA TYR A 592 9.39 -17.16 -16.71
C TYR A 592 9.89 -16.77 -15.32
N GLY A 593 9.08 -16.95 -14.27
CA GLY A 593 9.39 -16.66 -12.88
C GLY A 593 8.31 -15.90 -12.15
N ALA A 594 8.65 -15.35 -10.98
CA ALA A 594 7.71 -14.65 -10.11
C ALA A 594 7.03 -13.48 -10.83
N LYS A 595 5.69 -13.50 -10.87
CA LYS A 595 4.84 -12.49 -11.53
C LYS A 595 5.23 -12.24 -13.01
N LYS A 596 5.56 -13.30 -13.74
CA LYS A 596 5.90 -13.27 -15.17
C LYS A 596 5.29 -14.50 -15.84
N TYR A 597 3.97 -14.49 -16.08
CA TYR A 597 3.26 -15.61 -16.66
C TYR A 597 2.09 -15.19 -17.54
N LEU A 598 1.76 -16.10 -18.46
CA LEU A 598 0.62 -16.06 -19.36
C LEU A 598 -0.27 -17.28 -19.10
N LEU A 599 -1.56 -17.06 -19.04
CA LEU A 599 -2.60 -18.08 -18.91
C LEU A 599 -3.51 -18.05 -20.12
N GLN A 600 -3.97 -19.20 -20.58
CA GLN A 600 -5.07 -19.30 -21.53
C GLN A 600 -6.30 -19.84 -20.81
N LYS A 601 -7.40 -19.10 -20.89
CA LYS A 601 -8.69 -19.50 -20.33
C LYS A 601 -9.39 -20.53 -21.21
N GLN A 602 -10.49 -21.09 -20.71
CA GLN A 602 -11.30 -22.07 -21.44
C GLN A 602 -11.95 -21.51 -22.72
N ASP A 603 -12.21 -20.18 -22.75
CA ASP A 603 -12.71 -19.47 -23.92
C ASP A 603 -11.64 -19.12 -24.95
N GLY A 604 -10.39 -19.54 -24.74
CA GLY A 604 -9.25 -19.26 -25.61
C GLY A 604 -8.58 -17.92 -25.36
N SER A 605 -9.18 -17.02 -24.57
CA SER A 605 -8.60 -15.70 -24.26
C SER A 605 -7.39 -15.80 -23.34
N TYR A 606 -6.48 -14.82 -23.43
CA TYR A 606 -5.28 -14.78 -22.60
C TYR A 606 -5.44 -13.86 -21.39
N LYS A 607 -4.85 -14.26 -20.27
CA LYS A 607 -4.66 -13.44 -19.06
C LYS A 607 -3.16 -13.40 -18.75
N MET A 608 -2.57 -12.24 -18.81
CA MET A 608 -1.16 -12.02 -18.54
C MET A 608 -0.95 -11.40 -17.16
N THR A 609 0.11 -11.79 -16.48
CA THR A 609 0.62 -11.11 -15.29
C THR A 609 2.12 -10.91 -15.43
N VAL A 610 2.53 -9.64 -15.52
CA VAL A 610 3.95 -9.26 -15.55
C VAL A 610 4.13 -8.11 -14.58
N ALA A 611 4.98 -8.30 -13.55
CA ALA A 611 5.26 -7.25 -12.56
C ALA A 611 5.89 -6.04 -13.25
N GLY A 612 5.33 -4.86 -13.01
CA GLY A 612 5.74 -3.60 -13.65
C GLY A 612 4.95 -3.28 -14.93
N VAL A 613 4.17 -4.23 -15.46
CA VAL A 613 3.29 -4.00 -16.61
C VAL A 613 1.84 -3.83 -16.13
N PRO A 614 1.23 -2.66 -16.29
CA PRO A 614 -0.16 -2.41 -15.89
C PRO A 614 -1.13 -3.21 -16.78
N LYS A 615 -2.34 -3.47 -16.28
CA LYS A 615 -3.40 -4.13 -17.07
C LYS A 615 -3.90 -3.28 -18.24
N PHE A 616 -3.87 -1.99 -18.07
CA PHE A 616 -4.20 -1.00 -19.09
C PHE A 616 -3.01 -0.05 -19.24
N ASN A 617 -2.65 0.28 -20.47
CA ASN A 617 -1.65 1.29 -20.73
C ASN A 617 -2.22 2.70 -20.54
N LYS A 618 -1.39 3.74 -20.74
CA LYS A 618 -1.81 5.14 -20.63
C LYS A 618 -2.93 5.56 -21.60
N ASN A 619 -3.14 4.79 -22.68
CA ASN A 619 -4.19 5.02 -23.66
C ASN A 619 -5.47 4.22 -23.37
N GLY A 620 -5.56 3.54 -22.21
CA GLY A 620 -6.71 2.72 -21.85
C GLY A 620 -6.79 1.36 -22.57
N GLU A 621 -5.77 0.97 -23.33
CA GLU A 621 -5.73 -0.33 -24.02
C GLU A 621 -5.43 -1.45 -23.05
N ASN A 622 -6.18 -2.55 -23.17
CA ASN A 622 -5.95 -3.74 -22.35
C ASN A 622 -4.72 -4.49 -22.82
N VAL A 623 -3.65 -4.46 -22.05
CA VAL A 623 -2.35 -5.08 -22.38
C VAL A 623 -2.43 -6.60 -22.56
N ASN A 624 -3.43 -7.28 -21.98
CA ASN A 624 -3.67 -8.70 -22.24
C ASN A 624 -3.97 -8.98 -23.72
N GLN A 625 -4.54 -8.03 -24.45
CA GLN A 625 -4.86 -8.17 -25.87
C GLN A 625 -3.64 -8.02 -26.79
N TRP A 626 -2.47 -7.63 -26.24
CA TRP A 626 -1.21 -7.56 -27.02
C TRP A 626 -0.54 -8.91 -27.22
N ILE A 627 -1.10 -9.96 -26.65
CA ILE A 627 -0.65 -11.34 -26.87
C ILE A 627 -1.78 -12.09 -27.58
N SER A 628 -1.53 -12.49 -28.82
CA SER A 628 -2.45 -13.29 -29.63
C SER A 628 -1.99 -14.75 -29.73
N ASP A 629 -0.70 -15.00 -29.53
CA ASP A 629 -0.07 -16.31 -29.60
C ASP A 629 0.85 -16.49 -28.36
N PRO A 630 0.82 -17.69 -27.70
CA PRO A 630 1.74 -17.97 -26.60
C PRO A 630 3.23 -17.80 -26.94
N ASP A 631 3.62 -18.00 -28.23
CA ASP A 631 5.00 -17.83 -28.67
C ASP A 631 5.47 -16.35 -28.68
N GLU A 632 4.56 -15.42 -28.66
CA GLU A 632 4.89 -14.01 -28.45
C GLU A 632 5.31 -13.71 -27.02
N PHE A 633 4.83 -14.49 -26.04
CA PHE A 633 5.19 -14.37 -24.64
C PHE A 633 6.52 -15.09 -24.37
N LYS A 634 7.63 -14.41 -24.63
CA LYS A 634 8.99 -14.94 -24.48
C LYS A 634 9.96 -13.84 -24.05
N PRO A 635 11.12 -14.21 -23.48
CA PRO A 635 12.17 -13.24 -23.17
C PRO A 635 12.53 -12.40 -24.40
N GLY A 636 12.66 -11.08 -24.19
CA GLY A 636 12.84 -10.09 -25.25
C GLY A 636 11.56 -9.46 -25.77
N LYS A 637 10.35 -9.95 -25.40
CA LYS A 637 9.09 -9.24 -25.71
C LYS A 637 9.10 -7.87 -25.03
N ILE A 638 8.84 -6.84 -25.83
CA ILE A 638 8.79 -5.45 -25.37
C ILE A 638 7.32 -5.04 -25.19
N PHE A 639 6.99 -4.51 -24.03
CA PHE A 639 5.73 -3.85 -23.72
C PHE A 639 5.99 -2.35 -23.70
N LYS A 640 5.53 -1.64 -24.73
CA LYS A 640 5.82 -0.22 -24.93
C LYS A 640 5.15 0.66 -23.86
N GLY A 641 5.93 1.55 -23.25
CA GLY A 641 5.44 2.54 -22.30
C GLY A 641 4.75 1.93 -21.07
N THR A 642 5.17 0.77 -20.60
CA THR A 642 4.52 0.04 -19.51
C THR A 642 5.39 -0.17 -18.27
N ASP A 643 6.72 0.00 -18.36
CA ASP A 643 7.62 -0.21 -17.20
C ASP A 643 7.59 1.02 -16.28
N THR A 644 6.66 1.00 -15.32
CA THR A 644 6.53 2.03 -14.29
C THR A 644 7.64 1.97 -13.23
N GLY A 645 8.38 0.88 -13.16
CA GLY A 645 9.55 0.73 -12.28
C GLY A 645 10.80 1.39 -12.85
N LYS A 646 10.82 1.64 -14.16
CA LYS A 646 11.88 2.35 -14.88
C LYS A 646 11.29 3.59 -15.52
N LEU A 647 11.16 4.61 -14.72
CA LEU A 647 10.72 5.92 -15.18
C LEU A 647 11.94 6.71 -15.61
N ARG A 648 11.90 7.28 -16.81
CA ARG A 648 12.88 8.27 -17.23
C ARG A 648 12.27 9.66 -17.14
N PRO A 649 13.03 10.67 -16.69
CA PRO A 649 12.65 12.04 -16.93
C PRO A 649 12.74 12.31 -18.44
N ASP A 650 11.67 12.82 -19.05
CA ASP A 650 11.73 13.30 -20.43
C ASP A 650 12.55 14.59 -20.55
N TYR A 651 12.82 15.22 -19.41
CA TYR A 651 13.50 16.52 -19.35
C TYR A 651 14.59 16.51 -18.31
N VAL A 652 15.67 17.26 -18.58
CA VAL A 652 16.66 17.60 -17.58
C VAL A 652 15.98 18.52 -16.56
N TYR A 653 16.03 18.14 -15.28
CA TYR A 653 15.50 18.92 -14.18
C TYR A 653 16.14 20.33 -14.17
N GLN A 654 15.31 21.35 -14.19
CA GLN A 654 15.72 22.73 -13.88
C GLN A 654 14.82 23.23 -12.74
N PRO A 655 15.37 23.97 -11.76
CA PRO A 655 14.60 24.56 -10.67
C PRO A 655 13.49 25.44 -11.21
N LEU A 656 12.42 25.58 -10.46
CA LEU A 656 11.35 26.54 -10.69
C LEU A 656 11.93 27.93 -10.92
N GLN A 657 11.55 28.56 -12.01
CA GLN A 657 11.97 29.90 -12.34
C GLN A 657 10.76 30.75 -12.69
N LEU A 658 10.67 31.95 -12.11
CA LEU A 658 9.78 32.99 -12.62
C LEU A 658 10.24 33.39 -14.01
N ARG A 659 9.37 33.22 -14.99
CA ARG A 659 9.63 33.59 -16.40
C ARG A 659 8.44 34.34 -16.95
N ASN A 660 8.75 35.27 -17.85
CA ASN A 660 7.72 35.92 -18.64
C ASN A 660 7.38 35.01 -19.82
N VAL A 661 6.20 34.39 -19.77
CA VAL A 661 5.65 33.60 -20.86
C VAL A 661 4.52 34.43 -21.49
N ASN A 662 4.71 34.86 -22.73
CA ASN A 662 3.75 35.68 -23.49
C ASN A 662 3.26 36.95 -22.75
N GLY A 663 4.17 37.62 -22.06
CA GLY A 663 3.87 38.88 -21.35
C GLY A 663 3.32 38.70 -19.93
N VAL A 664 3.19 37.49 -19.45
CA VAL A 664 2.72 37.18 -18.08
C VAL A 664 3.80 36.47 -17.29
N GLU A 665 4.15 37.03 -16.13
CA GLU A 665 5.03 36.31 -15.20
C GLU A 665 4.34 35.07 -14.67
N THR A 666 4.95 33.91 -14.89
CA THR A 666 4.49 32.62 -14.39
C THR A 666 5.65 31.77 -13.93
N LEU A 667 5.41 30.91 -12.95
CA LEU A 667 6.38 29.91 -12.57
C LEU A 667 6.41 28.82 -13.63
N THR A 668 7.60 28.61 -14.16
CA THR A 668 7.87 27.52 -15.08
C THR A 668 8.75 26.53 -14.39
N ALA A 669 8.31 25.28 -14.34
CA ALA A 669 9.17 24.17 -13.99
C ALA A 669 9.64 23.49 -15.27
N SER A 670 10.93 23.17 -15.38
CA SER A 670 11.33 22.10 -16.26
C SER A 670 10.82 20.83 -15.64
N TYR A 671 9.77 20.31 -16.20
CA TYR A 671 9.04 19.24 -15.59
C TYR A 671 9.65 17.91 -15.86
N ILE A 672 9.66 17.17 -14.82
CA ILE A 672 9.86 15.74 -14.81
C ILE A 672 8.49 15.08 -15.03
N ASN A 673 8.04 14.94 -16.24
CA ASN A 673 7.06 13.90 -16.53
C ASN A 673 7.83 12.57 -16.55
N LEU A 674 7.69 11.81 -15.49
CA LEU A 674 8.24 10.47 -15.47
C LEU A 674 7.41 9.60 -16.40
N ILE A 675 7.91 9.40 -17.61
CA ILE A 675 7.28 8.55 -18.60
C ILE A 675 7.68 7.10 -18.31
N PRO A 676 6.72 6.18 -18.25
CA PRO A 676 7.02 4.77 -18.22
C PRO A 676 7.90 4.37 -19.40
N THR A 677 9.01 3.70 -19.14
CA THR A 677 9.86 3.17 -20.19
C THR A 677 9.26 1.87 -20.75
N ASP A 678 9.85 1.35 -21.81
CA ASP A 678 9.48 0.06 -22.34
C ASP A 678 9.93 -1.04 -21.38
N TYR A 679 9.01 -1.93 -21.01
CA TYR A 679 9.32 -3.12 -20.24
C TYR A 679 9.74 -4.26 -21.17
N MET A 680 10.95 -4.78 -20.98
CA MET A 680 11.40 -5.97 -21.65
C MET A 680 11.22 -7.21 -20.76
N LEU A 681 10.43 -8.15 -21.21
CA LEU A 681 10.26 -9.43 -20.50
C LEU A 681 11.60 -10.18 -20.44
N ASN A 682 12.03 -10.50 -19.25
CA ASN A 682 13.24 -11.30 -19.03
C ASN A 682 12.90 -12.58 -18.25
N ARG A 683 13.71 -13.60 -18.43
CA ARG A 683 13.65 -14.83 -17.63
C ARG A 683 14.27 -14.55 -16.26
N SER A 684 13.64 -15.05 -15.19
CA SER A 684 14.27 -15.11 -13.88
C SER A 684 15.43 -16.09 -13.89
N ILE A 685 16.48 -15.80 -13.12
CA ILE A 685 17.67 -16.66 -13.05
C ILE A 685 17.32 -17.88 -12.22
N TYR A 686 17.46 -19.06 -12.85
CA TYR A 686 17.43 -20.38 -12.21
C TYR A 686 18.81 -20.98 -12.45
N GLU A 687 19.58 -21.22 -11.39
CA GLU A 687 20.88 -21.89 -11.50
C GLU A 687 20.63 -23.38 -11.76
N ASP A 688 21.46 -24.01 -12.63
CA ASP A 688 21.24 -25.36 -13.16
C ASP A 688 21.52 -26.47 -12.12
N TRP A 689 20.90 -26.37 -10.99
CA TRP A 689 21.09 -27.34 -9.91
C TRP A 689 20.28 -28.63 -10.10
N LEU A 690 19.13 -28.59 -10.81
CA LEU A 690 18.25 -29.74 -10.98
C LEU A 690 18.72 -30.73 -12.03
N TYR A 691 19.76 -30.46 -12.77
CA TYR A 691 20.25 -31.29 -13.89
C TYR A 691 21.58 -32.00 -13.57
N THR A 692 22.11 -31.81 -12.37
CA THR A 692 23.24 -32.56 -11.81
C THR A 692 22.79 -33.44 -10.65
#